data_8713809a56c6b31e41f3f78ab6db64aa
#
_entry.id   8713809a56c6b31e41f3f78ab6db64aa
#
_cell.length_a   1.000
_cell.length_b   1.000
_cell.length_c   1.000
_cell.angle_alpha   90.00
_cell.angle_beta   90.00
_cell.angle_gamma   90.00
#
_symmetry.space_group_name_H-M   'P 1'
#
loop_
_entity.id
_entity.type
_entity.pdbx_description
1 polymer ?
#
loop_
_entity_poly.entity_id
_entity_poly.type
_entity_poly.pdbx_seq_one_letter_code
_entity_poly.pdbx_strand_id
1 'polypeptide(L)'
;MNRKMVAVVTAAGLATASCYARAKWVRPEIGTGGDGHTFPGATYPFGLVQPSPDTGRESYRYCAGYRYEDSRIFGFSQTHLSGTGCGDLGDLRLMPFTGAASAEVSSAFRKETQVCEPGYYAVTLDDFGVRAEASAAPHCAVYRFAFPKGEASLLVDCMWGIGGKEITKTILGSDARVEGNRVLGTTRRRYWVTRQYSFVVEFDHPVKSWEKLPAAEGEKAPRFVLKFDLSDGSPLVVKVGYSLVGVDGAEKNLAAELPDFGFDRIRAAAAAEWDRTLSRMEIEGSDTEKVNFFSAMYRLFIQPNNIADVDGRYRGADGEVHNAQGGVYYSTLSLWDTFRAYHPLATLIAADKEDGFVETILEHQRAAGFMPIWTLMGKDNQCMIGTHSIPVVVDWFLKTEALTRDAAPADADKSSVHSRDRAFWEAAYAAIKDSLTKLHKGRKLEDWPALDKYGYYPNDIVTSESVSRLLENCFDDWCAAKMAAKLGHAEDAAFFEKRSRNWRNVVDPETGFVRGRDTNGNWTTPFNPLALGRNAGTGSDYTEGNAWQWTWHVLNEPEALIEAVGGKERAGERIVNLFTLKADESETGTCEDVTGLMGQYCHGNEPSHHVIYLLPYVGRTARQAELVRAVFDEFYVAKPDGLCGNDDCGQMSAWYLFSAMGFYPLNPASGEYVLGAPQLPKVTIKLEKTVGVGEGTDKIHSPTQTRDSNYFRVVAKNLSKENKYVKSVTLNGKPLEGFTIRHEDIVKGGELVFEMTDRP
;
A
#
# COMPACT_ATOMS: atom_id res chain seq x y z
N MET A 1 20.43 44.35 -28.31
CA MET A 1 19.34 43.41 -28.01
C MET A 1 19.80 42.01 -28.47
N ASN A 2 20.03 40.96 -27.80
CA ASN A 2 19.83 40.61 -26.44
C ASN A 2 20.52 39.26 -26.17
N ARG A 3 21.77 39.27 -25.75
CA ARG A 3 22.42 38.01 -25.28
C ARG A 3 21.90 37.55 -23.89
N LYS A 4 21.20 38.40 -23.14
CA LYS A 4 20.65 38.07 -21.83
C LYS A 4 19.30 37.31 -21.87
N MET A 5 18.53 37.43 -22.96
CA MET A 5 17.22 36.77 -23.09
C MET A 5 17.32 35.31 -23.53
N VAL A 6 18.39 34.94 -24.26
CA VAL A 6 18.61 33.55 -24.68
C VAL A 6 19.12 32.68 -23.56
N ALA A 7 19.85 33.24 -22.58
CA ALA A 7 20.35 32.49 -21.43
C ALA A 7 19.25 32.16 -20.40
N VAL A 8 18.20 32.99 -20.29
CA VAL A 8 17.08 32.72 -19.37
C VAL A 8 16.14 31.63 -19.91
N VAL A 9 15.92 31.58 -21.22
CA VAL A 9 15.09 30.56 -21.84
C VAL A 9 15.76 29.18 -21.83
N THR A 10 17.09 29.13 -21.98
CA THR A 10 17.85 27.86 -21.87
C THR A 10 17.97 27.34 -20.43
N ALA A 11 18.08 28.23 -19.45
CA ALA A 11 18.13 27.83 -18.06
C ALA A 11 16.76 27.31 -17.53
N ALA A 12 15.65 27.93 -17.94
CA ALA A 12 14.30 27.47 -17.63
C ALA A 12 13.98 26.14 -18.36
N GLY A 13 14.42 25.99 -19.61
CA GLY A 13 14.23 24.73 -20.36
C GLY A 13 15.07 23.59 -19.85
N LEU A 14 16.27 23.82 -19.30
CA LEU A 14 17.11 22.81 -18.67
C LEU A 14 16.61 22.45 -17.26
N ALA A 15 16.05 23.40 -16.50
CA ALA A 15 15.46 23.14 -15.21
C ALA A 15 14.17 22.28 -15.33
N THR A 16 13.31 22.56 -16.32
CA THR A 16 12.11 21.76 -16.57
C THR A 16 12.43 20.36 -17.11
N ALA A 17 13.45 20.18 -17.93
CA ALA A 17 13.88 18.86 -18.40
C ALA A 17 14.54 18.01 -17.30
N SER A 18 15.10 18.61 -16.25
CA SER A 18 15.68 17.92 -15.09
C SER A 18 14.63 17.53 -14.03
N CYS A 19 13.52 18.29 -13.93
CA CYS A 19 12.49 18.05 -12.90
C CYS A 19 11.64 16.79 -13.10
N TYR A 20 11.62 16.19 -14.29
CA TYR A 20 10.76 15.01 -14.60
C TYR A 20 11.57 13.79 -15.02
N ALA A 21 12.79 13.67 -14.52
CA ALA A 21 13.74 12.66 -15.01
C ALA A 21 13.27 11.22 -14.74
N ARG A 22 12.51 10.96 -13.64
CA ARG A 22 12.04 9.63 -13.23
C ARG A 22 10.56 9.43 -13.50
N ALA A 23 9.74 10.45 -13.31
CA ALA A 23 8.30 10.41 -13.54
C ALA A 23 7.94 9.94 -14.96
N LYS A 24 8.77 10.23 -15.96
CA LYS A 24 8.59 9.75 -17.34
C LYS A 24 8.58 8.23 -17.51
N TRP A 25 9.14 7.50 -16.54
CA TRP A 25 9.18 6.03 -16.56
C TRP A 25 7.96 5.40 -15.89
N VAL A 26 7.21 6.16 -15.12
CA VAL A 26 6.01 5.64 -14.44
C VAL A 26 4.89 5.44 -15.47
N ARG A 27 4.19 4.33 -15.31
CA ARG A 27 2.96 4.01 -16.04
C ARG A 27 1.86 3.67 -15.02
N PRO A 28 1.06 4.66 -14.61
CA PRO A 28 -0.04 4.44 -13.67
C PRO A 28 -1.06 3.40 -14.14
N GLU A 29 -1.10 3.12 -15.46
CA GLU A 29 -1.99 2.11 -16.05
C GLU A 29 -1.59 0.66 -15.71
N ILE A 30 -0.36 0.39 -15.27
CA ILE A 30 0.06 -0.97 -14.91
C ILE A 30 -0.74 -1.44 -13.68
N GLY A 31 -1.47 -2.54 -13.83
CA GLY A 31 -2.36 -3.11 -12.84
C GLY A 31 -3.83 -2.64 -12.96
N THR A 32 -4.16 -1.79 -13.94
CA THR A 32 -5.55 -1.35 -14.18
C THR A 32 -6.34 -2.33 -15.05
N GLY A 33 -5.66 -3.28 -15.70
CA GLY A 33 -6.25 -4.45 -16.35
C GLY A 33 -6.01 -5.72 -15.55
N GLY A 34 -6.64 -6.82 -15.91
CA GLY A 34 -6.52 -8.08 -15.19
C GLY A 34 -6.98 -7.97 -13.73
N ASP A 35 -6.18 -8.47 -12.80
CA ASP A 35 -6.50 -8.58 -11.37
C ASP A 35 -5.66 -7.65 -10.47
N GLY A 36 -4.98 -6.64 -11.05
CA GLY A 36 -4.12 -5.73 -10.28
C GLY A 36 -4.86 -4.69 -9.44
N HIS A 37 -6.12 -4.39 -9.76
CA HIS A 37 -7.03 -3.47 -9.07
C HIS A 37 -6.42 -2.10 -8.75
N THR A 38 -5.58 -1.56 -9.65
CA THR A 38 -5.06 -0.19 -9.55
C THR A 38 -5.90 0.79 -10.38
N PHE A 39 -5.62 2.08 -10.28
CA PHE A 39 -6.32 3.14 -11.01
C PHE A 39 -5.32 4.12 -11.68
N PRO A 40 -5.70 4.76 -12.80
CA PRO A 40 -4.79 5.61 -13.58
C PRO A 40 -4.85 7.08 -13.20
N GLY A 41 -5.66 7.47 -12.23
CA GLY A 41 -5.96 8.87 -11.88
C GLY A 41 -4.77 9.63 -11.31
N ALA A 42 -4.94 10.94 -11.16
CA ALA A 42 -3.93 11.78 -10.56
C ALA A 42 -3.82 11.53 -9.04
N THR A 43 -2.61 11.52 -8.54
CA THR A 43 -2.32 11.33 -7.10
C THR A 43 -1.26 12.32 -6.63
N TYR A 44 -1.19 12.49 -5.32
CA TYR A 44 -0.06 13.11 -4.62
C TYR A 44 0.55 12.08 -3.66
N PRO A 45 1.86 12.03 -3.43
CA PRO A 45 2.44 11.05 -2.50
C PRO A 45 1.75 11.06 -1.14
N PHE A 46 1.17 9.92 -0.75
CA PHE A 46 0.38 9.74 0.48
C PHE A 46 -0.84 10.70 0.62
N GLY A 47 -1.30 11.28 -0.48
CA GLY A 47 -2.44 12.23 -0.46
C GLY A 47 -3.76 11.55 -0.11
N LEU A 48 -4.66 12.32 0.52
CA LEU A 48 -6.00 11.86 0.88
C LEU A 48 -6.88 11.65 -0.36
N VAL A 49 -6.66 12.43 -1.42
CA VAL A 49 -7.49 12.39 -2.64
C VAL A 49 -6.74 11.80 -3.83
N GLN A 50 -7.45 11.01 -4.62
CA GLN A 50 -7.00 10.38 -5.86
C GLN A 50 -8.04 10.62 -6.95
N PRO A 51 -8.11 11.84 -7.55
CA PRO A 51 -9.07 12.12 -8.61
C PRO A 51 -8.81 11.21 -9.82
N SER A 52 -9.72 10.27 -10.03
CA SER A 52 -9.60 9.22 -11.05
C SER A 52 -10.90 8.98 -11.78
N PRO A 53 -10.86 8.58 -13.08
CA PRO A 53 -12.05 8.15 -13.78
C PRO A 53 -12.59 6.84 -13.22
N ASP A 54 -13.91 6.74 -13.13
CA ASP A 54 -14.62 5.48 -12.85
C ASP A 54 -15.23 4.93 -14.14
N THR A 55 -14.88 3.68 -14.47
CA THR A 55 -15.47 2.95 -15.61
C THR A 55 -16.50 1.92 -15.15
N GLY A 56 -16.60 1.68 -13.85
CA GLY A 56 -17.57 0.83 -13.20
C GLY A 56 -17.50 0.93 -11.68
N ARG A 57 -18.39 0.22 -10.99
CA ARG A 57 -18.46 0.24 -9.52
C ARG A 57 -19.00 -1.03 -8.89
N GLU A 58 -19.45 -1.97 -9.72
CA GLU A 58 -20.13 -3.18 -9.26
C GLU A 58 -19.29 -4.41 -9.53
N SER A 59 -19.12 -5.26 -8.56
CA SER A 59 -18.32 -6.48 -8.54
C SER A 59 -16.85 -6.31 -8.13
N TYR A 60 -16.22 -7.43 -7.80
CA TYR A 60 -14.79 -7.56 -7.49
C TYR A 60 -13.88 -6.89 -8.54
N ARG A 61 -14.25 -6.98 -9.83
CA ARG A 61 -13.47 -6.41 -10.94
C ARG A 61 -13.32 -4.88 -10.91
N TYR A 62 -14.11 -4.15 -10.10
CA TYR A 62 -14.08 -2.69 -10.00
C TYR A 62 -13.66 -2.21 -8.61
N CYS A 63 -12.82 -2.94 -7.90
CA CYS A 63 -12.34 -2.53 -6.56
C CYS A 63 -11.71 -1.15 -6.55
N ALA A 64 -11.00 -0.76 -7.63
CA ALA A 64 -10.43 0.58 -7.81
C ALA A 64 -11.25 1.51 -8.72
N GLY A 65 -12.49 1.16 -9.09
CA GLY A 65 -13.37 1.98 -9.93
C GLY A 65 -13.06 2.03 -11.42
N TYR A 66 -11.86 1.68 -11.83
CA TYR A 66 -11.40 1.73 -13.23
C TYR A 66 -10.95 0.36 -13.72
N ARG A 67 -11.25 0.08 -15.00
CA ARG A 67 -10.67 -1.05 -15.74
C ARG A 67 -10.20 -0.61 -17.12
N TYR A 68 -9.01 -1.06 -17.47
CA TYR A 68 -8.40 -0.72 -18.76
C TYR A 68 -9.20 -1.19 -19.97
N GLU A 69 -9.87 -2.33 -19.89
CA GLU A 69 -10.64 -2.92 -20.99
C GLU A 69 -11.92 -2.15 -21.32
N ASP A 70 -12.37 -1.29 -20.40
CA ASP A 70 -13.61 -0.55 -20.58
C ASP A 70 -13.46 0.61 -21.57
N SER A 71 -14.60 1.03 -22.14
CA SER A 71 -14.68 2.11 -23.14
C SER A 71 -15.62 3.25 -22.73
N ARG A 72 -16.15 3.22 -21.49
CA ARG A 72 -17.03 4.30 -20.96
C ARG A 72 -16.55 4.77 -19.59
N ILE A 73 -16.63 6.08 -19.38
CA ILE A 73 -16.38 6.75 -18.10
C ILE A 73 -17.71 7.27 -17.56
N PHE A 74 -18.00 6.96 -16.29
CA PHE A 74 -19.17 7.43 -15.56
C PHE A 74 -18.92 8.74 -14.81
N GLY A 75 -17.68 9.14 -14.65
CA GLY A 75 -17.25 10.39 -14.01
C GLY A 75 -15.90 10.24 -13.33
N PHE A 76 -15.59 11.23 -12.50
CA PHE A 76 -14.33 11.30 -11.76
C PHE A 76 -14.66 11.40 -10.27
N SER A 77 -14.38 10.36 -9.49
CA SER A 77 -14.53 10.41 -8.04
C SER A 77 -13.23 10.78 -7.33
N GLN A 78 -13.31 11.13 -6.02
CA GLN A 78 -12.19 11.79 -5.35
C GLN A 78 -11.29 10.82 -4.61
N THR A 79 -11.75 9.61 -4.29
CA THR A 79 -11.03 8.68 -3.42
C THR A 79 -11.05 7.27 -3.99
N HIS A 80 -9.88 6.59 -3.99
CA HIS A 80 -9.73 5.24 -4.54
C HIS A 80 -8.80 4.39 -3.69
N LEU A 81 -9.06 3.08 -3.66
CA LEU A 81 -8.15 2.07 -3.13
C LEU A 81 -7.18 1.61 -4.22
N SER A 82 -5.93 1.37 -3.89
CA SER A 82 -4.90 0.92 -4.83
C SER A 82 -4.56 -0.54 -4.60
N GLY A 83 -5.06 -1.40 -5.48
CA GLY A 83 -4.71 -2.81 -5.48
C GLY A 83 -5.40 -3.65 -4.39
N THR A 84 -6.55 -3.26 -3.87
CA THR A 84 -7.24 -4.08 -2.87
C THR A 84 -8.23 -5.04 -3.50
N GLY A 85 -8.42 -6.23 -2.90
CA GLY A 85 -9.40 -7.23 -3.31
C GLY A 85 -10.85 -6.87 -2.95
N CYS A 86 -11.11 -5.69 -2.45
CA CYS A 86 -12.42 -5.23 -2.02
C CYS A 86 -12.66 -3.79 -2.42
N GLY A 87 -13.82 -3.50 -3.02
CA GLY A 87 -14.19 -2.15 -3.42
C GLY A 87 -14.79 -1.35 -2.27
N ASP A 88 -14.31 -0.14 -2.08
CA ASP A 88 -14.93 0.92 -1.27
C ASP A 88 -14.49 2.29 -1.83
N LEU A 89 -14.83 3.38 -1.15
CA LEU A 89 -14.52 4.74 -1.55
C LEU A 89 -15.30 5.18 -2.83
N GLY A 90 -14.66 5.89 -3.76
CA GLY A 90 -15.33 6.48 -4.92
C GLY A 90 -16.26 7.62 -4.52
N ASP A 91 -15.99 8.28 -3.41
CA ASP A 91 -16.87 9.31 -2.86
C ASP A 91 -16.79 10.60 -3.69
N LEU A 92 -17.94 11.28 -3.86
CA LEU A 92 -18.10 12.55 -4.57
C LEU A 92 -17.64 12.50 -6.04
N ARG A 93 -18.55 12.12 -6.93
CA ARG A 93 -18.31 12.06 -8.36
C ARG A 93 -18.60 13.40 -9.06
N LEU A 94 -17.68 13.82 -9.93
CA LEU A 94 -17.88 14.91 -10.88
C LEU A 94 -17.99 14.33 -12.30
N MET A 95 -18.99 14.82 -13.09
CA MET A 95 -19.10 14.45 -14.50
C MET A 95 -19.44 15.67 -15.35
N PRO A 96 -18.49 16.17 -16.18
CA PRO A 96 -18.77 17.23 -17.15
C PRO A 96 -19.51 16.66 -18.37
N PHE A 97 -20.55 17.37 -18.83
CA PHE A 97 -21.34 16.93 -19.98
C PHE A 97 -22.06 18.11 -20.66
N THR A 98 -22.62 17.84 -21.83
CA THR A 98 -23.51 18.78 -22.56
C THR A 98 -24.87 18.15 -22.75
N GLY A 99 -25.93 18.96 -22.84
CA GLY A 99 -27.28 18.46 -23.09
C GLY A 99 -28.15 18.27 -21.85
N ALA A 100 -29.04 17.27 -21.87
CA ALA A 100 -30.05 17.07 -20.83
C ALA A 100 -29.43 16.51 -19.53
N ALA A 101 -29.91 16.98 -18.39
CA ALA A 101 -29.50 16.54 -17.07
C ALA A 101 -29.93 15.08 -16.81
N SER A 102 -28.99 14.26 -16.30
CA SER A 102 -29.24 12.88 -15.90
C SER A 102 -28.28 12.44 -14.79
N ALA A 103 -28.76 11.61 -13.88
CA ALA A 103 -27.91 10.93 -12.88
C ALA A 103 -27.03 9.83 -13.51
N GLU A 104 -27.48 9.25 -14.62
CA GLU A 104 -26.81 8.15 -15.32
C GLU A 104 -25.90 8.64 -16.47
N VAL A 105 -25.50 9.92 -16.44
CA VAL A 105 -24.62 10.48 -17.45
C VAL A 105 -23.26 9.76 -17.46
N SER A 106 -22.82 9.36 -18.66
CA SER A 106 -21.55 8.73 -18.92
C SER A 106 -21.08 9.04 -20.32
N SER A 107 -19.82 8.84 -20.64
CA SER A 107 -19.29 9.08 -21.99
C SER A 107 -18.40 7.94 -22.46
N ALA A 108 -18.49 7.63 -23.75
CA ALA A 108 -17.47 6.87 -24.42
C ALA A 108 -16.14 7.63 -24.38
N PHE A 109 -15.02 6.89 -24.40
CA PHE A 109 -13.67 7.45 -24.51
C PHE A 109 -12.75 6.48 -25.25
N ARG A 110 -11.68 7.04 -25.79
CA ARG A 110 -10.64 6.26 -26.48
C ARG A 110 -9.34 6.33 -25.73
N LYS A 111 -8.65 5.18 -25.60
CA LYS A 111 -7.37 5.06 -24.89
C LYS A 111 -6.29 6.01 -25.44
N GLU A 112 -6.30 6.27 -26.74
CA GLU A 112 -5.34 7.17 -27.41
C GLU A 112 -5.50 8.64 -26.96
N THR A 113 -6.63 9.00 -26.36
CA THR A 113 -6.85 10.32 -25.79
C THR A 113 -6.46 10.41 -24.32
N GLN A 114 -6.18 9.26 -23.69
CA GLN A 114 -5.83 9.18 -22.28
C GLN A 114 -4.36 9.56 -22.07
N VAL A 115 -4.09 10.30 -21.01
CA VAL A 115 -2.75 10.61 -20.52
C VAL A 115 -2.75 10.28 -19.02
N CYS A 116 -1.83 9.41 -18.62
CA CYS A 116 -1.65 8.98 -17.23
C CYS A 116 -0.21 9.25 -16.82
N GLU A 117 -0.01 10.21 -15.92
CA GLU A 117 1.30 10.60 -15.40
C GLU A 117 1.21 10.76 -13.87
N PRO A 118 2.28 10.57 -13.10
CA PRO A 118 2.27 10.89 -11.69
C PRO A 118 1.78 12.31 -11.42
N GLY A 119 0.67 12.43 -10.68
CA GLY A 119 0.04 13.72 -10.37
C GLY A 119 -0.81 14.33 -11.49
N TYR A 120 -1.03 13.63 -12.61
CA TYR A 120 -1.85 14.13 -13.71
C TYR A 120 -2.59 13.03 -14.46
N TYR A 121 -3.86 13.30 -14.75
CA TYR A 121 -4.68 12.47 -15.64
C TYR A 121 -5.42 13.35 -16.64
N ALA A 122 -5.59 12.85 -17.87
CA ALA A 122 -6.43 13.53 -18.85
C ALA A 122 -7.05 12.56 -19.87
N VAL A 123 -8.28 12.88 -20.34
CA VAL A 123 -9.02 12.07 -21.32
C VAL A 123 -10.01 12.94 -22.09
N THR A 124 -10.37 12.55 -23.31
CA THR A 124 -11.49 13.15 -24.05
C THR A 124 -12.74 12.32 -23.85
N LEU A 125 -13.81 12.95 -23.40
CA LEU A 125 -15.16 12.39 -23.29
C LEU A 125 -15.85 12.54 -24.64
N ASP A 126 -15.84 11.47 -25.43
CA ASP A 126 -16.19 11.54 -26.86
C ASP A 126 -17.65 11.93 -27.13
N ASP A 127 -18.60 11.46 -26.27
CA ASP A 127 -20.04 11.76 -26.44
C ASP A 127 -20.34 13.25 -26.26
N PHE A 128 -19.49 14.00 -25.54
CA PHE A 128 -19.68 15.42 -25.23
C PHE A 128 -18.63 16.33 -25.87
N GLY A 129 -17.57 15.77 -26.45
CA GLY A 129 -16.44 16.52 -26.96
C GLY A 129 -15.66 17.30 -25.87
N VAL A 130 -15.74 16.85 -24.62
CA VAL A 130 -15.10 17.51 -23.48
C VAL A 130 -13.73 16.92 -23.23
N ARG A 131 -12.68 17.78 -23.19
CA ARG A 131 -11.37 17.39 -22.65
C ARG A 131 -11.38 17.56 -21.14
N ALA A 132 -11.26 16.47 -20.40
CA ALA A 132 -11.17 16.45 -18.95
C ALA A 132 -9.72 16.24 -18.52
N GLU A 133 -9.25 17.07 -17.60
CA GLU A 133 -7.93 16.99 -16.98
C GLU A 133 -8.08 17.05 -15.47
N ALA A 134 -7.25 16.31 -14.73
CA ALA A 134 -7.22 16.27 -13.26
C ALA A 134 -5.79 16.34 -12.75
N SER A 135 -5.60 16.98 -11.61
CA SER A 135 -4.38 16.94 -10.81
C SER A 135 -4.71 16.96 -9.32
N ALA A 136 -3.76 16.60 -8.45
CA ALA A 136 -3.96 16.45 -7.02
C ALA A 136 -2.94 17.24 -6.19
N ALA A 137 -3.39 17.71 -5.05
CA ALA A 137 -2.59 18.14 -3.89
C ALA A 137 -2.87 17.15 -2.73
N PRO A 138 -2.26 17.27 -1.55
CA PRO A 138 -2.43 16.29 -0.47
C PRO A 138 -3.90 16.02 -0.08
N HIS A 139 -4.74 17.06 0.01
CA HIS A 139 -6.14 16.96 0.43
C HIS A 139 -7.11 17.51 -0.61
N CYS A 140 -6.62 17.99 -1.75
CA CYS A 140 -7.41 18.72 -2.72
C CYS A 140 -7.20 18.19 -4.14
N ALA A 141 -8.28 18.19 -4.93
CA ALA A 141 -8.22 17.90 -6.36
C ALA A 141 -8.50 19.19 -7.17
N VAL A 142 -7.90 19.29 -8.35
CA VAL A 142 -8.20 20.33 -9.33
C VAL A 142 -8.47 19.71 -10.67
N TYR A 143 -9.52 20.19 -11.33
CA TYR A 143 -9.93 19.76 -12.66
C TYR A 143 -9.93 20.94 -13.63
N ARG A 144 -9.68 20.65 -14.90
CA ARG A 144 -9.87 21.58 -16.01
C ARG A 144 -10.68 20.88 -17.09
N PHE A 145 -11.89 21.39 -17.36
CA PHE A 145 -12.81 20.86 -18.35
C PHE A 145 -12.90 21.82 -19.54
N ALA A 146 -12.33 21.44 -20.68
CA ALA A 146 -12.47 22.20 -21.92
C ALA A 146 -13.67 21.67 -22.69
N PHE A 147 -14.72 22.46 -22.73
CA PHE A 147 -15.99 22.17 -23.44
C PHE A 147 -15.98 22.71 -24.88
N PRO A 148 -16.80 22.15 -25.78
CA PRO A 148 -17.21 22.87 -26.96
C PRO A 148 -17.84 24.20 -26.57
N LYS A 149 -17.73 25.23 -27.42
CA LYS A 149 -18.33 26.55 -27.14
C LYS A 149 -19.83 26.45 -26.88
N GLY A 150 -20.29 27.07 -25.82
CA GLY A 150 -21.70 27.12 -25.46
C GLY A 150 -22.00 26.83 -24.00
N GLU A 151 -23.17 26.27 -23.75
CA GLU A 151 -23.60 25.84 -22.41
C GLU A 151 -22.84 24.56 -21.96
N ALA A 152 -22.25 24.62 -20.78
CA ALA A 152 -21.58 23.53 -20.13
C ALA A 152 -22.37 23.08 -18.89
N SER A 153 -22.38 21.77 -18.63
CA SER A 153 -23.01 21.19 -17.44
C SER A 153 -22.00 20.36 -16.65
N LEU A 154 -22.10 20.43 -15.31
CA LEU A 154 -21.34 19.61 -14.40
C LEU A 154 -22.28 18.92 -13.42
N LEU A 155 -22.26 17.59 -13.40
CA LEU A 155 -22.91 16.81 -12.35
C LEU A 155 -21.98 16.74 -11.13
N VAL A 156 -22.49 17.09 -9.95
CA VAL A 156 -21.88 16.84 -8.64
C VAL A 156 -22.76 15.82 -7.92
N ASP A 157 -22.24 14.60 -7.77
CA ASP A 157 -23.01 13.45 -7.28
C ASP A 157 -22.47 12.95 -5.94
N CYS A 158 -23.22 13.16 -4.88
CA CYS A 158 -22.92 12.70 -3.53
C CYS A 158 -23.41 11.26 -3.26
N MET A 159 -24.09 10.63 -4.22
CA MET A 159 -24.57 9.26 -4.11
C MET A 159 -23.58 8.23 -4.62
N TRP A 160 -22.62 8.65 -5.47
CA TRP A 160 -21.65 7.75 -6.09
C TRP A 160 -20.79 7.03 -5.07
N GLY A 161 -20.29 5.86 -5.43
CA GLY A 161 -19.34 5.06 -4.65
C GLY A 161 -19.00 3.78 -5.39
N ILE A 162 -17.86 3.21 -5.04
CA ILE A 162 -17.35 1.91 -5.52
C ILE A 162 -17.73 0.86 -4.45
N GLY A 163 -18.09 -0.37 -4.85
CA GLY A 163 -18.34 -1.46 -3.89
C GLY A 163 -19.63 -2.25 -4.10
N GLY A 164 -20.19 -2.29 -5.30
CA GLY A 164 -21.29 -3.18 -5.66
C GLY A 164 -22.67 -2.50 -5.78
N LYS A 165 -23.67 -3.29 -6.13
CA LYS A 165 -25.02 -2.82 -6.51
C LYS A 165 -25.73 -2.03 -5.41
N GLU A 166 -25.46 -2.35 -4.16
CA GLU A 166 -26.12 -1.75 -3.01
C GLU A 166 -25.38 -0.54 -2.44
N ILE A 167 -24.29 -0.10 -3.08
CA ILE A 167 -23.43 0.97 -2.55
C ILE A 167 -24.20 2.29 -2.31
N THR A 168 -25.19 2.61 -3.14
CA THR A 168 -26.03 3.81 -2.96
C THR A 168 -26.91 3.72 -1.71
N LYS A 169 -27.30 2.51 -1.28
CA LYS A 169 -28.08 2.29 -0.07
C LYS A 169 -27.25 2.41 1.22
N THR A 170 -25.92 2.45 1.10
CA THR A 170 -25.01 2.61 2.25
C THR A 170 -24.95 4.03 2.78
N ILE A 171 -25.48 5.02 2.04
CA ILE A 171 -25.54 6.41 2.47
C ILE A 171 -26.49 6.53 3.69
N LEU A 172 -25.98 7.10 4.77
CA LEU A 172 -26.72 7.34 5.99
C LEU A 172 -27.43 8.72 5.96
N GLY A 173 -26.88 9.69 5.25
CA GLY A 173 -27.40 11.03 5.08
C GLY A 173 -26.37 11.98 4.49
N SER A 174 -26.85 13.11 3.99
CA SER A 174 -26.03 14.22 3.48
C SER A 174 -26.74 15.56 3.67
N ASP A 175 -25.95 16.60 4.03
CA ASP A 175 -26.40 17.99 4.12
C ASP A 175 -25.87 18.84 2.95
N ALA A 176 -25.37 18.20 1.90
CA ALA A 176 -24.77 18.87 0.75
C ALA A 176 -25.78 19.83 0.07
N ARG A 177 -25.28 21.02 -0.30
CA ARG A 177 -26.06 22.11 -0.85
C ARG A 177 -25.23 22.99 -1.79
N VAL A 178 -25.92 23.79 -2.58
CA VAL A 178 -25.32 24.84 -3.42
C VAL A 178 -25.41 26.17 -2.67
N GLU A 179 -24.29 26.86 -2.52
CA GLU A 179 -24.18 28.20 -1.93
C GLU A 179 -23.39 29.14 -2.85
N GLY A 180 -24.09 30.02 -3.53
CA GLY A 180 -23.44 30.94 -4.48
C GLY A 180 -22.71 30.17 -5.59
N ASN A 181 -21.39 30.33 -5.65
CA ASN A 181 -20.51 29.68 -6.64
C ASN A 181 -19.80 28.45 -6.08
N ARG A 182 -20.41 27.74 -5.14
CA ARG A 182 -19.86 26.57 -4.48
C ARG A 182 -20.90 25.48 -4.27
N VAL A 183 -20.44 24.23 -4.23
CA VAL A 183 -21.19 23.08 -3.67
C VAL A 183 -20.42 22.56 -2.48
N LEU A 184 -21.04 22.46 -1.33
CA LEU A 184 -20.38 22.03 -0.09
C LEU A 184 -21.32 21.21 0.78
N GLY A 185 -20.75 20.44 1.65
CA GLY A 185 -21.50 19.64 2.62
C GLY A 185 -20.73 18.45 3.18
N THR A 186 -21.42 17.68 3.97
CA THR A 186 -20.94 16.44 4.57
C THR A 186 -21.85 15.30 4.17
N THR A 187 -21.27 14.17 3.76
CA THR A 187 -21.98 12.91 3.50
C THR A 187 -21.49 11.85 4.46
N ARG A 188 -22.40 11.04 4.99
CA ARG A 188 -22.11 9.92 5.87
C ARG A 188 -22.50 8.62 5.16
N ARG A 189 -21.60 7.63 5.25
CA ARG A 189 -21.76 6.32 4.61
C ARG A 189 -21.37 5.21 5.59
N ARG A 190 -22.01 4.05 5.46
CA ARG A 190 -21.62 2.80 6.12
C ARG A 190 -21.45 1.72 5.06
N TYR A 191 -20.21 1.32 4.83
CA TYR A 191 -19.86 0.18 4.00
C TYR A 191 -18.79 -0.66 4.73
N TRP A 192 -17.57 -0.74 4.30
CA TRP A 192 -16.51 -1.38 5.08
C TRP A 192 -16.34 -0.74 6.45
N VAL A 193 -16.36 0.56 6.48
CA VAL A 193 -16.39 1.34 7.72
C VAL A 193 -17.55 2.32 7.71
N THR A 194 -17.95 2.77 8.90
CA THR A 194 -18.83 3.94 9.00
C THR A 194 -17.95 5.17 8.99
N ARG A 195 -18.06 5.97 7.93
CA ARG A 195 -17.29 7.20 7.73
C ARG A 195 -18.18 8.40 7.39
N GLN A 196 -17.61 9.56 7.58
CA GLN A 196 -18.12 10.80 6.96
C GLN A 196 -17.01 11.42 6.13
N TYR A 197 -17.38 12.11 5.08
CA TYR A 197 -16.51 13.00 4.34
C TYR A 197 -17.20 14.33 4.10
N SER A 198 -16.42 15.39 4.18
CA SER A 198 -16.86 16.75 3.94
C SER A 198 -16.09 17.33 2.77
N PHE A 199 -16.72 18.16 2.00
CA PHE A 199 -16.12 18.71 0.79
C PHE A 199 -16.59 20.13 0.50
N VAL A 200 -15.75 20.84 -0.28
CA VAL A 200 -16.08 22.12 -0.90
C VAL A 200 -15.64 22.05 -2.37
N VAL A 201 -16.56 22.24 -3.28
CA VAL A 201 -16.32 22.36 -4.73
C VAL A 201 -16.45 23.81 -5.12
N GLU A 202 -15.42 24.41 -5.70
CA GLU A 202 -15.39 25.80 -6.16
C GLU A 202 -15.13 25.88 -7.67
N PHE A 203 -15.69 26.89 -8.32
CA PHE A 203 -15.65 27.11 -9.76
C PHE A 203 -15.03 28.45 -10.08
N ASP A 204 -14.21 28.53 -11.12
CA ASP A 204 -13.64 29.80 -11.62
C ASP A 204 -14.63 30.62 -12.44
N HIS A 205 -15.75 30.01 -12.89
CA HIS A 205 -16.82 30.63 -13.60
C HIS A 205 -18.10 30.76 -12.74
N PRO A 206 -18.92 31.77 -12.90
CA PRO A 206 -20.20 31.88 -12.21
C PRO A 206 -21.15 30.74 -12.58
N VAL A 207 -21.79 30.15 -11.59
CA VAL A 207 -22.90 29.21 -11.80
C VAL A 207 -24.12 29.99 -12.36
N LYS A 208 -24.44 29.75 -13.63
CA LYS A 208 -25.57 30.38 -14.32
C LYS A 208 -26.92 29.92 -13.76
N SER A 209 -27.03 28.64 -13.52
CA SER A 209 -28.19 27.99 -12.87
C SER A 209 -27.81 26.61 -12.36
N TRP A 210 -28.62 26.09 -11.47
CA TRP A 210 -28.47 24.72 -11.00
C TRP A 210 -29.83 24.08 -10.72
N GLU A 211 -29.87 22.77 -10.75
CA GLU A 211 -31.00 21.96 -10.34
C GLU A 211 -30.56 20.79 -9.48
N LYS A 212 -31.40 20.41 -8.52
CA LYS A 212 -31.24 19.17 -7.77
C LYS A 212 -32.01 18.08 -8.49
N LEU A 213 -31.35 17.00 -8.88
CA LEU A 213 -32.01 15.88 -9.52
C LEU A 213 -32.97 15.17 -8.54
N PRO A 214 -34.11 14.65 -9.05
CA PRO A 214 -35.03 13.87 -8.24
C PRO A 214 -34.31 12.70 -7.59
N ALA A 215 -34.54 12.48 -6.30
CA ALA A 215 -34.05 11.31 -5.57
C ALA A 215 -34.97 10.11 -5.83
N ALA A 216 -34.40 8.94 -6.04
CA ALA A 216 -35.14 7.68 -5.99
C ALA A 216 -35.56 7.37 -4.53
N GLU A 217 -36.51 6.46 -4.35
CA GLU A 217 -36.95 6.06 -3.03
C GLU A 217 -35.77 5.47 -2.23
N GLY A 218 -35.57 5.98 -1.01
CA GLY A 218 -34.49 5.56 -0.12
C GLY A 218 -33.13 6.24 -0.34
N GLU A 219 -32.95 7.06 -1.37
CA GLU A 219 -31.74 7.86 -1.58
C GLU A 219 -31.63 9.00 -0.56
N LYS A 220 -30.46 9.15 0.07
CA LYS A 220 -30.25 10.06 1.20
C LYS A 220 -29.16 11.12 0.96
N ALA A 221 -28.65 11.24 -0.27
CA ALA A 221 -27.73 12.30 -0.65
C ALA A 221 -28.17 12.94 -1.97
N PRO A 222 -27.85 14.22 -2.19
CA PRO A 222 -28.27 14.92 -3.41
C PRO A 222 -27.33 14.64 -4.59
N ARG A 223 -27.88 14.90 -5.77
CA ARG A 223 -27.16 15.12 -7.02
C ARG A 223 -27.51 16.49 -7.53
N PHE A 224 -26.50 17.29 -7.86
CA PHE A 224 -26.69 18.64 -8.42
C PHE A 224 -26.15 18.66 -9.84
N VAL A 225 -26.94 19.30 -10.76
CA VAL A 225 -26.44 19.66 -12.07
C VAL A 225 -26.30 21.17 -12.11
N LEU A 226 -25.07 21.63 -12.33
CA LEU A 226 -24.76 23.05 -12.44
C LEU A 226 -24.49 23.39 -13.91
N LYS A 227 -24.96 24.55 -14.35
CA LYS A 227 -24.79 25.06 -15.71
C LYS A 227 -23.92 26.30 -15.74
N PHE A 228 -23.03 26.35 -16.72
CA PHE A 228 -22.08 27.43 -16.95
C PHE A 228 -22.23 28.00 -18.38
N ASP A 229 -21.89 29.24 -18.54
CA ASP A 229 -21.79 29.89 -19.86
C ASP A 229 -20.31 30.01 -20.25
N LEU A 230 -19.88 29.16 -21.17
CA LEU A 230 -18.52 29.14 -21.70
C LEU A 230 -18.48 29.55 -23.18
N SER A 231 -19.31 30.52 -23.54
CA SER A 231 -19.43 31.03 -24.92
C SER A 231 -18.14 31.69 -25.41
N ASP A 232 -17.29 32.18 -24.52
CA ASP A 232 -15.94 32.70 -24.81
C ASP A 232 -14.95 31.60 -25.17
N GLY A 233 -15.28 30.34 -24.88
CA GLY A 233 -14.39 29.17 -25.12
C GLY A 233 -13.32 28.94 -24.07
N SER A 234 -13.38 29.62 -22.90
CA SER A 234 -12.52 29.32 -21.76
C SER A 234 -12.88 27.96 -21.14
N PRO A 235 -11.89 27.21 -20.61
CA PRO A 235 -12.17 25.99 -19.87
C PRO A 235 -12.75 26.30 -18.50
N LEU A 236 -13.61 25.42 -17.98
CA LEU A 236 -14.06 25.46 -16.59
C LEU A 236 -13.00 24.83 -15.69
N VAL A 237 -12.47 25.59 -14.71
CA VAL A 237 -11.57 25.07 -13.68
C VAL A 237 -12.37 24.85 -12.39
N VAL A 238 -12.22 23.65 -11.82
CA VAL A 238 -12.95 23.21 -10.62
C VAL A 238 -11.94 22.78 -9.57
N LYS A 239 -12.06 23.31 -8.35
CA LYS A 239 -11.30 22.87 -7.18
C LYS A 239 -12.20 22.08 -6.25
N VAL A 240 -11.68 21.01 -5.68
CA VAL A 240 -12.35 20.19 -4.67
C VAL A 240 -11.45 20.11 -3.44
N GLY A 241 -11.89 20.68 -2.32
CA GLY A 241 -11.31 20.44 -1.01
C GLY A 241 -12.03 19.28 -0.33
N TYR A 242 -11.28 18.43 0.35
CA TYR A 242 -11.79 17.23 1.01
C TYR A 242 -11.28 17.15 2.44
N SER A 243 -12.10 16.68 3.39
CA SER A 243 -11.75 16.51 4.79
C SER A 243 -12.62 15.43 5.44
N LEU A 244 -12.06 14.69 6.39
CA LEU A 244 -12.81 13.77 7.25
C LEU A 244 -13.31 14.43 8.55
N VAL A 245 -12.88 15.66 8.82
CA VAL A 245 -13.24 16.42 10.03
C VAL A 245 -14.55 17.16 9.84
N GLY A 246 -14.62 18.03 8.84
CA GLY A 246 -15.78 18.87 8.57
C GLY A 246 -15.58 19.78 7.35
N VAL A 247 -16.63 20.52 6.98
CA VAL A 247 -16.56 21.49 5.86
C VAL A 247 -15.48 22.55 6.12
N ASP A 248 -15.31 23.01 7.35
CA ASP A 248 -14.27 23.96 7.73
C ASP A 248 -12.85 23.41 7.53
N GLY A 249 -12.66 22.10 7.70
CA GLY A 249 -11.42 21.40 7.35
C GLY A 249 -11.17 21.42 5.84
N ALA A 250 -12.16 21.08 5.04
CA ALA A 250 -12.08 21.13 3.57
C ALA A 250 -11.78 22.56 3.06
N GLU A 251 -12.38 23.59 3.67
CA GLU A 251 -12.09 25.00 3.35
C GLU A 251 -10.63 25.40 3.68
N LYS A 252 -10.12 24.97 4.83
CA LYS A 252 -8.72 25.21 5.21
C LYS A 252 -7.74 24.51 4.28
N ASN A 253 -8.03 23.25 3.92
CA ASN A 253 -7.23 22.50 2.97
C ASN A 253 -7.19 23.21 1.61
N LEU A 254 -8.35 23.65 1.08
CA LEU A 254 -8.41 24.45 -0.16
C LEU A 254 -7.60 25.73 -0.07
N ALA A 255 -7.75 26.49 1.01
CA ALA A 255 -7.08 27.79 1.17
C ALA A 255 -5.54 27.62 1.23
N ALA A 256 -5.06 26.55 1.85
CA ALA A 256 -3.63 26.29 1.99
C ALA A 256 -3.01 25.69 0.72
N GLU A 257 -3.68 24.73 0.09
CA GLU A 257 -3.11 23.94 -1.02
C GLU A 257 -3.46 24.49 -2.40
N LEU A 258 -4.67 24.99 -2.57
CA LEU A 258 -5.22 25.53 -3.83
C LEU A 258 -5.76 26.95 -3.65
N PRO A 259 -4.92 27.96 -3.30
CA PRO A 259 -5.37 29.32 -3.03
C PRO A 259 -5.96 30.01 -4.27
N ASP A 260 -5.65 29.54 -5.46
CA ASP A 260 -6.14 30.06 -6.75
C ASP A 260 -6.55 28.91 -7.69
N PHE A 261 -7.06 29.25 -8.89
CA PHE A 261 -7.45 28.30 -9.94
C PHE A 261 -6.31 27.95 -10.92
N GLY A 262 -5.05 28.07 -10.49
CA GLY A 262 -3.86 27.87 -11.32
C GLY A 262 -3.55 26.38 -11.60
N PHE A 263 -4.36 25.73 -12.43
CA PHE A 263 -4.26 24.31 -12.77
C PHE A 263 -2.82 23.86 -13.11
N ASP A 264 -2.14 24.59 -14.03
CA ASP A 264 -0.81 24.18 -14.49
C ASP A 264 0.25 24.31 -13.39
N ARG A 265 0.09 25.27 -12.45
CA ARG A 265 0.98 25.40 -11.28
C ARG A 265 0.83 24.20 -10.35
N ILE A 266 -0.40 23.75 -10.11
CA ILE A 266 -0.72 22.61 -9.23
C ILE A 266 -0.18 21.31 -9.85
N ARG A 267 -0.43 21.10 -11.15
CA ARG A 267 0.14 19.99 -11.91
C ARG A 267 1.67 19.95 -11.82
N ALA A 268 2.32 21.09 -12.01
CA ALA A 268 3.76 21.17 -11.91
C ALA A 268 4.28 20.87 -10.51
N ALA A 269 3.58 21.32 -9.45
CA ALA A 269 3.93 21.03 -8.06
C ALA A 269 3.79 19.52 -7.74
N ALA A 270 2.69 18.89 -8.17
CA ALA A 270 2.49 17.45 -8.01
C ALA A 270 3.58 16.63 -8.74
N ALA A 271 3.88 16.99 -9.98
CA ALA A 271 4.92 16.32 -10.75
C ALA A 271 6.32 16.48 -10.13
N ALA A 272 6.66 17.65 -9.59
CA ALA A 272 7.92 17.90 -8.89
C ALA A 272 8.04 17.06 -7.61
N GLU A 273 6.96 16.94 -6.83
CA GLU A 273 6.94 16.11 -5.63
C GLU A 273 7.07 14.63 -5.95
N TRP A 274 6.42 14.15 -7.01
CA TRP A 274 6.60 12.78 -7.49
C TRP A 274 8.04 12.51 -7.93
N ASP A 275 8.67 13.41 -8.69
CA ASP A 275 10.07 13.22 -9.09
C ASP A 275 11.03 13.23 -7.89
N ARG A 276 10.77 14.10 -6.88
CA ARG A 276 11.50 14.10 -5.61
C ARG A 276 11.33 12.76 -4.89
N THR A 277 10.11 12.25 -4.77
CA THR A 277 9.79 10.98 -4.10
C THR A 277 10.45 9.80 -4.81
N LEU A 278 10.35 9.73 -6.14
CA LEU A 278 10.97 8.68 -6.95
C LEU A 278 12.50 8.77 -6.96
N SER A 279 13.08 9.92 -6.59
CA SER A 279 14.54 10.10 -6.53
C SER A 279 15.22 9.38 -5.35
N ARG A 280 14.43 8.75 -4.47
CA ARG A 280 14.95 7.96 -3.32
C ARG A 280 15.69 6.71 -3.76
N MET A 281 15.41 6.21 -4.97
CA MET A 281 16.16 5.13 -5.60
C MET A 281 16.54 5.47 -7.04
N GLU A 282 17.64 4.88 -7.51
CA GLU A 282 18.11 4.98 -8.89
C GLU A 282 18.51 3.60 -9.41
N ILE A 283 18.31 3.36 -10.71
CA ILE A 283 18.68 2.10 -11.32
C ILE A 283 19.46 2.31 -12.64
N GLU A 284 20.31 1.35 -12.94
CA GLU A 284 20.78 1.06 -14.29
C GLU A 284 19.98 -0.12 -14.85
N GLY A 285 19.55 -0.03 -16.10
CA GLY A 285 18.73 -1.07 -16.74
C GLY A 285 18.12 -0.59 -18.05
N SER A 286 17.44 -1.49 -18.75
CA SER A 286 16.67 -1.20 -19.97
C SER A 286 15.48 -0.27 -19.67
N ASP A 287 14.87 0.29 -20.70
CA ASP A 287 13.69 1.15 -20.54
C ASP A 287 12.51 0.40 -19.96
N THR A 288 12.30 -0.88 -20.29
CA THR A 288 11.25 -1.73 -19.70
C THR A 288 11.49 -1.96 -18.21
N GLU A 289 12.72 -2.25 -17.79
CA GLU A 289 13.08 -2.41 -16.38
C GLU A 289 12.86 -1.11 -15.61
N LYS A 290 13.20 0.06 -16.19
CA LYS A 290 12.91 1.37 -15.60
C LYS A 290 11.41 1.61 -15.45
N VAL A 291 10.61 1.26 -16.47
CA VAL A 291 9.14 1.39 -16.39
C VAL A 291 8.59 0.54 -15.25
N ASN A 292 8.95 -0.74 -15.17
CA ASN A 292 8.46 -1.62 -14.10
C ASN A 292 8.92 -1.13 -12.71
N PHE A 293 10.19 -0.75 -12.58
CA PHE A 293 10.77 -0.30 -11.33
C PHE A 293 10.14 0.99 -10.80
N PHE A 294 10.08 2.03 -11.63
CA PHE A 294 9.52 3.30 -11.19
C PHE A 294 8.00 3.27 -11.06
N SER A 295 7.29 2.40 -11.80
CA SER A 295 5.87 2.17 -11.59
C SER A 295 5.60 1.42 -10.27
N ALA A 296 6.44 0.46 -9.90
CA ALA A 296 6.38 -0.17 -8.58
C ALA A 296 6.68 0.85 -7.47
N MET A 297 7.74 1.65 -7.61
CA MET A 297 8.00 2.75 -6.67
C MET A 297 6.82 3.73 -6.54
N TYR A 298 6.18 4.11 -7.64
CA TYR A 298 5.03 5.01 -7.63
C TYR A 298 3.89 4.44 -6.76
N ARG A 299 3.54 3.15 -6.92
CA ARG A 299 2.48 2.51 -6.16
C ARG A 299 2.75 2.46 -4.65
N LEU A 300 4.01 2.33 -4.23
CA LEU A 300 4.39 2.40 -2.80
C LEU A 300 4.01 3.72 -2.11
N PHE A 301 3.94 4.81 -2.85
CA PHE A 301 3.71 6.14 -2.27
C PHE A 301 2.28 6.66 -2.51
N ILE A 302 1.37 5.84 -3.03
CA ILE A 302 -0.05 6.17 -3.14
C ILE A 302 -0.72 6.03 -1.77
N GLN A 303 -0.48 4.93 -1.08
CA GLN A 303 -1.03 4.59 0.25
C GLN A 303 0.09 4.17 1.20
N PRO A 304 -0.11 4.32 2.53
CA PRO A 304 -1.30 4.82 3.23
C PRO A 304 -1.53 6.32 3.01
N ASN A 305 -2.78 6.78 3.21
CA ASN A 305 -3.14 8.17 2.98
C ASN A 305 -3.05 9.00 4.26
N ASN A 306 -2.44 10.19 4.21
CA ASN A 306 -2.53 11.15 5.30
C ASN A 306 -3.93 11.78 5.31
N ILE A 307 -4.69 11.54 6.38
CA ILE A 307 -6.06 12.04 6.54
C ILE A 307 -6.18 13.19 7.53
N ALA A 308 -5.07 13.66 8.09
CA ALA A 308 -5.07 14.86 8.92
C ALA A 308 -5.14 16.11 8.03
N ASP A 309 -6.09 17.02 8.33
CA ASP A 309 -6.20 18.30 7.66
C ASP A 309 -4.92 19.16 7.86
N VAL A 310 -4.75 20.18 7.06
CA VAL A 310 -3.56 21.07 7.12
C VAL A 310 -3.35 21.75 8.49
N ASP A 311 -4.39 21.80 9.33
CA ASP A 311 -4.31 22.28 10.71
C ASP A 311 -4.03 21.17 11.72
N GLY A 312 -3.73 19.95 11.27
CA GLY A 312 -3.39 18.79 12.09
C GLY A 312 -4.58 18.04 12.69
N ARG A 313 -5.82 18.48 12.45
CA ARG A 313 -7.00 17.77 12.95
C ARG A 313 -7.29 16.52 12.09
N TYR A 314 -7.71 15.46 12.76
CA TYR A 314 -8.17 14.23 12.08
C TYR A 314 -9.33 13.59 12.83
N ARG A 315 -10.08 12.72 12.17
CA ARG A 315 -11.13 11.92 12.81
C ARG A 315 -10.58 10.54 13.14
N GLY A 316 -10.55 10.26 14.46
CA GLY A 316 -9.96 9.03 15.00
C GLY A 316 -10.87 7.80 14.92
N ALA A 317 -10.33 6.68 15.41
CA ALA A 317 -11.02 5.38 15.44
C ALA A 317 -12.29 5.40 16.30
N ASP A 318 -12.34 6.19 17.36
CA ASP A 318 -13.51 6.44 18.20
C ASP A 318 -14.60 7.27 17.48
N GLY A 319 -14.27 7.96 16.40
CA GLY A 319 -15.15 8.84 15.65
C GLY A 319 -15.08 10.30 16.08
N GLU A 320 -14.28 10.61 17.08
CA GLU A 320 -14.05 11.96 17.57
C GLU A 320 -12.96 12.67 16.76
N VAL A 321 -12.87 13.99 16.92
CA VAL A 321 -11.84 14.80 16.26
C VAL A 321 -10.68 14.98 17.22
N HIS A 322 -9.50 14.64 16.75
CA HIS A 322 -8.23 14.75 17.47
C HIS A 322 -7.26 15.67 16.73
N ASN A 323 -6.11 15.98 17.35
CA ASN A 323 -5.00 16.67 16.73
C ASN A 323 -3.80 15.72 16.66
N ALA A 324 -3.29 15.53 15.46
CA ALA A 324 -2.10 14.72 15.22
C ALA A 324 -0.84 15.42 15.75
N GLN A 325 -0.05 14.70 16.53
CA GLN A 325 1.21 15.19 17.04
C GLN A 325 2.20 15.38 15.88
N GLY A 326 2.69 15.73 15.18
CA GLY A 326 3.49 15.81 13.95
C GLY A 326 2.70 16.27 12.72
N GLY A 327 1.42 16.60 12.88
CA GLY A 327 0.57 17.11 11.80
C GLY A 327 0.16 16.07 10.77
N VAL A 328 0.39 14.77 11.02
CA VAL A 328 0.01 13.67 10.13
C VAL A 328 -0.72 12.56 10.89
N TYR A 329 -1.72 11.98 10.26
CA TYR A 329 -2.37 10.75 10.70
C TYR A 329 -2.73 9.92 9.47
N TYR A 330 -2.15 8.73 9.39
CA TYR A 330 -2.29 7.89 8.21
C TYR A 330 -3.46 6.90 8.34
N SER A 331 -4.07 6.59 7.22
CA SER A 331 -5.11 5.56 7.10
C SER A 331 -4.93 4.80 5.79
N THR A 332 -5.77 3.77 5.56
CA THR A 332 -5.56 2.81 4.48
C THR A 332 -4.27 2.01 4.72
N LEU A 333 -4.12 1.54 5.97
CA LEU A 333 -3.04 0.65 6.37
C LEU A 333 -3.53 -0.80 6.22
N SER A 334 -3.14 -1.45 5.13
CA SER A 334 -3.42 -2.85 4.80
C SER A 334 -2.35 -3.74 5.46
N LEU A 335 -2.39 -3.85 6.80
CA LEU A 335 -1.25 -4.33 7.59
C LEU A 335 -0.95 -5.82 7.42
N TRP A 336 -1.97 -6.65 7.11
CA TRP A 336 -1.76 -8.07 6.80
C TRP A 336 -0.86 -8.26 5.56
N ASP A 337 -0.95 -7.35 4.62
CA ASP A 337 -0.19 -7.36 3.39
C ASP A 337 1.15 -6.66 3.58
N THR A 338 1.12 -5.42 4.02
CA THR A 338 2.25 -4.48 3.95
C THR A 338 3.34 -4.73 4.99
N PHE A 339 3.07 -5.46 6.09
CA PHE A 339 4.11 -5.78 7.08
C PHE A 339 5.24 -6.63 6.49
N ARG A 340 4.96 -7.39 5.41
CA ARG A 340 5.86 -8.41 4.84
C ARG A 340 7.05 -7.78 4.10
N ALA A 341 6.80 -6.81 3.22
CA ALA A 341 7.86 -6.16 2.45
C ALA A 341 7.73 -4.63 2.38
N TYR A 342 6.52 -4.08 2.31
CA TYR A 342 6.32 -2.64 2.20
C TYR A 342 6.95 -1.87 3.37
N HIS A 343 6.56 -2.15 4.62
CA HIS A 343 7.12 -1.48 5.81
C HIS A 343 8.62 -1.72 5.96
N PRO A 344 9.16 -2.97 5.82
CA PRO A 344 10.60 -3.16 5.78
C PRO A 344 11.34 -2.34 4.72
N LEU A 345 10.73 -2.13 3.53
CA LEU A 345 11.30 -1.26 2.50
C LEU A 345 11.19 0.22 2.90
N ALA A 346 10.08 0.64 3.47
CA ALA A 346 9.86 2.00 3.94
C ALA A 346 10.93 2.41 4.97
N THR A 347 11.36 1.50 5.85
CA THR A 347 12.48 1.76 6.78
C THR A 347 13.81 2.09 6.09
N LEU A 348 13.98 1.74 4.81
CA LEU A 348 15.17 2.04 4.00
C LEU A 348 15.01 3.30 3.15
N ILE A 349 13.82 3.51 2.58
CA ILE A 349 13.62 4.55 1.56
C ILE A 349 12.67 5.67 1.99
N ALA A 350 11.96 5.53 3.10
CA ALA A 350 10.95 6.46 3.60
C ALA A 350 10.88 6.44 5.14
N ALA A 351 12.03 6.41 5.79
CA ALA A 351 12.16 6.31 7.25
C ALA A 351 11.41 7.43 8.00
N ASP A 352 11.37 8.64 7.40
CA ASP A 352 10.59 9.78 7.90
C ASP A 352 9.07 9.50 7.92
N LYS A 353 8.57 8.66 7.01
CA LYS A 353 7.17 8.27 6.96
C LYS A 353 6.87 7.10 7.89
N GLU A 354 7.81 6.16 8.00
CA GLU A 354 7.65 5.00 8.89
C GLU A 354 7.45 5.41 10.35
N ASP A 355 8.18 6.41 10.83
CA ASP A 355 7.97 6.98 12.16
C ASP A 355 6.52 7.50 12.33
N GLY A 356 5.99 8.19 11.32
CA GLY A 356 4.60 8.65 11.29
C GLY A 356 3.56 7.53 11.23
N PHE A 357 3.87 6.41 10.54
CA PHE A 357 3.00 5.24 10.50
C PHE A 357 2.91 4.58 11.89
N VAL A 358 4.06 4.38 12.54
CA VAL A 358 4.11 3.83 13.91
C VAL A 358 3.36 4.73 14.90
N GLU A 359 3.54 6.05 14.84
CA GLU A 359 2.79 6.99 15.69
C GLU A 359 1.28 6.88 15.45
N THR A 360 0.86 6.83 14.18
CA THR A 360 -0.56 6.64 13.81
C THR A 360 -1.13 5.32 14.37
N ILE A 361 -0.39 4.22 14.28
CA ILE A 361 -0.81 2.93 14.82
C ILE A 361 -1.08 3.02 16.32
N LEU A 362 -0.22 3.70 17.07
CA LEU A 362 -0.37 3.89 18.51
C LEU A 362 -1.49 4.88 18.87
N GLU A 363 -1.67 5.94 18.08
CA GLU A 363 -2.83 6.84 18.22
C GLU A 363 -4.14 6.10 17.96
N HIS A 364 -4.17 5.24 16.94
CA HIS A 364 -5.33 4.40 16.66
C HIS A 364 -5.66 3.49 17.84
N GLN A 365 -4.63 2.84 18.42
CA GLN A 365 -4.81 1.99 19.60
C GLN A 365 -5.37 2.79 20.79
N ARG A 366 -4.90 4.00 21.05
CA ARG A 366 -5.44 4.84 22.15
C ARG A 366 -6.92 5.15 21.95
N ALA A 367 -7.36 5.40 20.71
CA ALA A 367 -8.74 5.74 20.38
C ALA A 367 -9.64 4.49 20.31
N ALA A 368 -9.17 3.37 19.76
CA ALA A 368 -9.94 2.14 19.56
C ALA A 368 -9.89 1.20 20.77
N GLY A 369 -8.82 1.27 21.59
CA GLY A 369 -8.55 0.37 22.70
C GLY A 369 -7.76 -0.89 22.32
N PHE A 370 -7.41 -1.10 21.05
CA PHE A 370 -6.62 -2.22 20.55
C PHE A 370 -5.79 -1.81 19.31
N MET A 371 -4.74 -2.56 19.06
CA MET A 371 -3.87 -2.36 17.89
C MET A 371 -4.65 -2.62 16.58
N PRO A 372 -4.49 -1.77 15.52
CA PRO A 372 -5.25 -1.92 14.30
C PRO A 372 -4.87 -3.16 13.49
N ILE A 373 -5.83 -3.66 12.72
CA ILE A 373 -5.68 -4.76 11.77
C ILE A 373 -5.66 -4.22 10.33
N TRP A 374 -6.70 -3.47 9.92
CA TRP A 374 -6.82 -2.86 8.61
C TRP A 374 -7.58 -1.53 8.70
N THR A 375 -6.90 -0.41 8.49
CA THR A 375 -7.54 0.90 8.67
C THR A 375 -8.06 1.50 7.38
N LEU A 376 -9.25 2.10 7.42
CA LEU A 376 -9.85 2.85 6.32
C LEU A 376 -10.51 4.12 6.83
N MET A 377 -10.13 5.27 6.31
CA MET A 377 -10.70 6.59 6.66
C MET A 377 -10.77 6.81 8.19
N GLY A 378 -9.68 6.48 8.90
CA GLY A 378 -9.53 6.62 10.33
C GLY A 378 -10.17 5.52 11.17
N LYS A 379 -10.88 4.57 10.58
CA LYS A 379 -11.53 3.44 11.27
C LYS A 379 -10.81 2.13 10.98
N ASP A 380 -10.96 1.14 11.87
CA ASP A 380 -10.57 -0.24 11.60
C ASP A 380 -11.76 -1.01 11.07
N ASN A 381 -11.62 -1.66 9.92
CA ASN A 381 -12.62 -2.56 9.37
C ASN A 381 -12.44 -4.01 9.85
N GLN A 382 -11.30 -4.31 10.45
CA GLN A 382 -10.90 -5.63 10.95
C GLN A 382 -10.98 -6.71 9.85
N CYS A 383 -10.64 -6.33 8.64
CA CYS A 383 -10.44 -7.26 7.54
C CYS A 383 -9.12 -7.99 7.73
N MET A 384 -9.07 -9.24 7.31
CA MET A 384 -7.92 -10.15 7.44
C MET A 384 -7.64 -10.62 8.88
N ILE A 385 -6.62 -11.44 9.03
CA ILE A 385 -6.23 -12.13 10.25
C ILE A 385 -4.92 -11.56 10.81
N GLY A 386 -4.52 -11.97 12.03
CA GLY A 386 -3.35 -11.44 12.72
C GLY A 386 -3.55 -10.02 13.24
N THR A 387 -2.51 -9.45 13.83
CA THR A 387 -2.48 -8.06 14.31
C THR A 387 -1.17 -7.40 13.85
N HIS A 388 -0.98 -7.35 12.54
CA HIS A 388 0.33 -7.05 11.94
C HIS A 388 0.79 -5.59 12.02
N SER A 389 0.01 -4.73 12.68
CA SER A 389 0.55 -3.49 13.26
C SER A 389 1.66 -3.76 14.29
N ILE A 390 1.65 -4.95 14.93
CA ILE A 390 2.66 -5.35 15.93
C ILE A 390 4.03 -5.54 15.27
N PRO A 391 4.22 -6.40 14.26
CA PRO A 391 5.51 -6.50 13.58
C PRO A 391 5.99 -5.19 12.98
N VAL A 392 5.11 -4.31 12.48
CA VAL A 392 5.51 -2.99 11.97
C VAL A 392 6.13 -2.13 13.08
N VAL A 393 5.47 -2.02 14.23
CA VAL A 393 5.97 -1.26 15.38
C VAL A 393 7.27 -1.87 15.92
N VAL A 394 7.34 -3.21 16.01
CA VAL A 394 8.51 -3.90 16.55
C VAL A 394 9.70 -3.84 15.59
N ASP A 395 9.49 -3.96 14.28
CA ASP A 395 10.54 -3.79 13.27
C ASP A 395 11.18 -2.41 13.37
N TRP A 396 10.36 -1.36 13.43
CA TRP A 396 10.86 0.00 13.59
C TRP A 396 11.61 0.21 14.91
N PHE A 397 11.07 -0.29 16.03
CA PHE A 397 11.74 -0.26 17.33
C PHE A 397 13.12 -0.90 17.28
N LEU A 398 13.23 -2.14 16.78
CA LEU A 398 14.49 -2.88 16.77
C LEU A 398 15.54 -2.25 15.86
N LYS A 399 15.12 -1.70 14.71
CA LYS A 399 16.00 -1.00 13.77
C LYS A 399 16.52 0.33 14.34
N THR A 400 15.66 1.11 14.99
CA THR A 400 16.08 2.40 15.61
C THR A 400 16.96 2.18 16.83
N GLU A 401 16.69 1.18 17.68
CA GLU A 401 17.53 0.80 18.81
C GLU A 401 18.92 0.31 18.39
N ALA A 402 19.03 -0.43 17.28
CA ALA A 402 20.30 -0.85 16.75
C ALA A 402 21.19 0.33 16.33
N LEU A 403 20.58 1.34 15.70
CA LEU A 403 21.30 2.54 15.24
C LEU A 403 21.77 3.45 16.39
N THR A 404 20.98 3.57 17.46
CA THR A 404 21.35 4.42 18.62
C THR A 404 22.44 3.80 19.49
N ARG A 405 22.53 2.47 19.54
CA ARG A 405 23.56 1.75 20.33
C ARG A 405 24.99 1.95 19.82
N ASP A 406 25.14 2.09 18.51
CA ASP A 406 26.46 2.26 17.86
C ASP A 406 26.93 3.73 17.86
N ALA A 407 26.07 4.69 18.23
CA ALA A 407 26.44 6.09 18.38
C ALA A 407 27.22 6.30 19.71
N ALA A 408 28.41 6.92 19.64
CA ALA A 408 29.16 7.26 20.84
C ALA A 408 28.35 8.21 21.73
N PRO A 409 28.44 8.10 23.09
CA PRO A 409 27.64 8.92 24.01
C PRO A 409 27.79 10.42 23.86
N ALA A 410 28.89 10.89 23.23
CA ALA A 410 29.16 12.31 23.00
C ALA A 410 28.45 12.87 21.72
N ASP A 411 28.01 12.00 20.81
CA ASP A 411 27.37 12.36 19.53
C ASP A 411 25.87 12.07 19.53
N ALA A 412 25.30 11.65 20.65
CA ALA A 412 23.88 11.50 20.82
C ALA A 412 23.21 12.89 20.89
N ASP A 413 23.24 13.58 19.74
CA ASP A 413 22.44 14.77 19.56
C ASP A 413 20.96 14.36 19.67
N LYS A 414 20.30 14.87 20.73
CA LYS A 414 18.89 14.63 21.02
C LYS A 414 17.93 15.13 19.91
N SER A 415 18.48 15.56 18.79
CA SER A 415 17.81 16.13 17.63
C SER A 415 17.59 15.14 16.47
N SER A 416 17.92 13.83 16.61
CA SER A 416 17.64 12.86 15.54
C SER A 416 16.14 12.54 15.50
N VAL A 417 15.53 12.65 14.33
CA VAL A 417 14.10 12.36 14.05
C VAL A 417 13.66 10.96 14.52
N HIS A 418 14.60 10.07 14.79
CA HIS A 418 14.33 8.66 15.12
C HIS A 418 14.58 8.30 16.59
N SER A 419 14.92 9.25 17.46
CA SER A 419 15.14 8.92 18.88
C SER A 419 13.86 9.12 19.68
N ARG A 420 12.94 8.17 19.58
CA ARG A 420 11.84 8.07 20.55
C ARG A 420 12.42 7.66 21.91
N ASP A 421 11.92 8.27 22.97
CA ASP A 421 12.39 7.94 24.30
C ASP A 421 11.88 6.55 24.78
N ARG A 422 12.47 6.06 25.85
CA ARG A 422 12.08 4.78 26.44
C ARG A 422 10.60 4.77 26.83
N ALA A 423 10.03 5.88 27.29
CA ALA A 423 8.64 5.95 27.71
C ALA A 423 7.67 5.73 26.55
N PHE A 424 7.99 6.24 25.37
CA PHE A 424 7.24 5.96 24.14
C PHE A 424 7.21 4.47 23.83
N TRP A 425 8.37 3.80 23.88
CA TRP A 425 8.45 2.36 23.56
C TRP A 425 7.82 1.47 24.64
N GLU A 426 7.89 1.87 25.91
CA GLU A 426 7.14 1.19 27.00
C GLU A 426 5.62 1.30 26.78
N ALA A 427 5.13 2.46 26.35
CA ALA A 427 3.71 2.63 26.01
C ALA A 427 3.31 1.79 24.79
N ALA A 428 4.16 1.75 23.77
CA ALA A 428 3.94 0.90 22.59
C ALA A 428 3.90 -0.60 22.97
N TYR A 429 4.83 -1.05 23.80
CA TYR A 429 4.84 -2.41 24.29
C TYR A 429 3.60 -2.73 25.14
N ALA A 430 3.17 -1.82 26.00
CA ALA A 430 1.94 -2.01 26.78
C ALA A 430 0.71 -2.17 25.89
N ALA A 431 0.60 -1.41 24.80
CA ALA A 431 -0.47 -1.52 23.81
C ALA A 431 -0.43 -2.87 23.05
N ILE A 432 0.77 -3.34 22.69
CA ILE A 432 0.97 -4.66 22.05
C ILE A 432 0.54 -5.77 23.00
N LYS A 433 1.05 -5.78 24.24
CA LYS A 433 0.72 -6.78 25.25
C LYS A 433 -0.78 -6.81 25.52
N ASP A 434 -1.40 -5.65 25.66
CA ASP A 434 -2.84 -5.54 25.88
C ASP A 434 -3.62 -6.20 24.76
N SER A 435 -3.28 -5.88 23.50
CA SER A 435 -3.95 -6.41 22.31
C SER A 435 -3.76 -7.92 22.11
N LEU A 436 -2.69 -8.52 22.62
CA LEU A 436 -2.39 -9.94 22.51
C LEU A 436 -2.89 -10.80 23.70
N THR A 437 -3.39 -10.17 24.78
CA THR A 437 -3.72 -10.90 26.02
C THR A 437 -5.10 -10.62 26.57
N LYS A 438 -5.75 -9.54 26.12
CA LYS A 438 -7.07 -9.16 26.61
C LYS A 438 -8.14 -9.29 25.53
N LEU A 439 -9.40 -9.35 25.97
CA LEU A 439 -10.58 -9.29 25.10
C LEU A 439 -11.08 -7.84 25.05
N HIS A 440 -11.34 -7.33 23.84
CA HIS A 440 -11.76 -5.96 23.63
C HIS A 440 -13.17 -5.89 23.03
N LYS A 441 -13.99 -5.00 23.56
CA LYS A 441 -15.34 -4.80 23.04
C LYS A 441 -15.27 -4.28 21.59
N GLY A 442 -15.88 -5.02 20.68
CA GLY A 442 -15.97 -4.65 19.28
C GLY A 442 -14.83 -5.13 18.40
N ARG A 443 -13.80 -5.76 18.99
CA ARG A 443 -12.77 -6.46 18.23
C ARG A 443 -13.22 -7.87 17.89
N LYS A 444 -12.91 -8.31 16.69
CA LYS A 444 -13.09 -9.68 16.20
C LYS A 444 -11.79 -10.47 16.40
N LEU A 445 -11.85 -11.78 16.22
CA LEU A 445 -10.67 -12.65 16.17
C LEU A 445 -9.81 -12.67 17.46
N GLU A 446 -10.44 -12.48 18.62
CA GLU A 446 -9.80 -12.58 19.94
C GLU A 446 -10.14 -13.91 20.62
N ASP A 447 -9.61 -15.01 20.08
CA ASP A 447 -9.87 -16.36 20.63
C ASP A 447 -8.79 -16.79 21.65
N TRP A 448 -8.19 -15.82 22.37
CA TRP A 448 -7.14 -16.06 23.36
C TRP A 448 -7.47 -17.16 24.37
N PRO A 449 -8.72 -17.29 24.90
CA PRO A 449 -9.05 -18.38 25.81
C PRO A 449 -8.90 -19.78 25.18
N ALA A 450 -9.18 -19.92 23.89
CA ALA A 450 -8.96 -21.17 23.16
C ALA A 450 -7.47 -21.44 22.98
N LEU A 451 -6.70 -20.41 22.58
CA LEU A 451 -5.25 -20.51 22.40
C LEU A 451 -4.55 -20.88 23.72
N ASP A 452 -4.89 -20.23 24.81
CA ASP A 452 -4.30 -20.48 26.13
C ASP A 452 -4.61 -21.90 26.64
N LYS A 453 -5.81 -22.41 26.34
CA LYS A 453 -6.24 -23.73 26.78
C LYS A 453 -5.63 -24.88 25.96
N TYR A 454 -5.60 -24.74 24.63
CA TYR A 454 -5.27 -25.83 23.71
C TYR A 454 -3.89 -25.68 23.09
N GLY A 455 -3.30 -24.48 23.09
CA GLY A 455 -2.07 -24.18 22.38
C GLY A 455 -2.24 -24.11 20.85
N TYR A 456 -3.49 -24.09 20.38
CA TYR A 456 -3.89 -23.87 18.99
C TYR A 456 -5.35 -23.43 18.96
N TYR A 457 -5.88 -23.09 17.79
CA TYR A 457 -7.29 -22.81 17.59
C TYR A 457 -8.02 -24.07 17.12
N PRO A 458 -8.79 -24.73 18.00
CA PRO A 458 -9.60 -25.89 17.59
C PRO A 458 -10.64 -25.46 16.56
N ASN A 459 -10.70 -26.15 15.42
CA ASN A 459 -11.59 -25.78 14.31
C ASN A 459 -13.08 -26.11 14.53
N ASP A 460 -13.41 -26.83 15.60
CA ASP A 460 -14.79 -27.02 16.10
C ASP A 460 -15.24 -25.86 17.03
N ILE A 461 -14.34 -24.99 17.46
CA ILE A 461 -14.62 -23.74 18.19
C ILE A 461 -14.36 -22.53 17.26
N VAL A 462 -13.16 -22.43 16.70
CA VAL A 462 -12.77 -21.40 15.74
C VAL A 462 -13.00 -21.97 14.35
N THR A 463 -14.23 -21.83 13.87
CA THR A 463 -14.75 -22.54 12.70
C THR A 463 -14.27 -21.98 11.35
N SER A 464 -13.42 -20.95 11.36
CA SER A 464 -12.85 -20.35 10.16
C SER A 464 -11.38 -20.00 10.38
N GLU A 465 -10.54 -20.35 9.41
CA GLU A 465 -9.14 -19.90 9.29
C GLU A 465 -8.26 -20.30 10.50
N SER A 466 -8.61 -21.38 11.19
CA SER A 466 -8.01 -21.78 12.48
C SER A 466 -6.48 -21.92 12.42
N VAL A 467 -5.96 -22.54 11.36
CA VAL A 467 -4.51 -22.74 11.14
C VAL A 467 -3.83 -21.42 10.79
N SER A 468 -4.35 -20.71 9.80
CA SER A 468 -3.75 -19.43 9.34
C SER A 468 -3.68 -18.43 10.49
N ARG A 469 -4.76 -18.26 11.25
CA ARG A 469 -4.82 -17.37 12.41
C ARG A 469 -3.80 -17.73 13.50
N LEU A 470 -3.55 -19.02 13.72
CA LEU A 470 -2.54 -19.46 14.67
C LEU A 470 -1.14 -19.08 14.19
N LEU A 471 -0.82 -19.33 12.91
CA LEU A 471 0.50 -19.05 12.35
C LEU A 471 0.82 -17.55 12.39
N GLU A 472 -0.14 -16.69 12.02
CA GLU A 472 0.01 -15.24 12.11
C GLU A 472 0.19 -14.77 13.56
N ASN A 473 -0.63 -15.27 14.50
CA ASN A 473 -0.50 -14.90 15.91
C ASN A 473 0.82 -15.40 16.53
N CYS A 474 1.37 -16.53 16.07
CA CYS A 474 2.69 -16.99 16.49
C CYS A 474 3.80 -16.00 16.09
N PHE A 475 3.66 -15.36 14.93
CA PHE A 475 4.59 -14.33 14.50
C PHE A 475 4.44 -13.02 15.29
N ASP A 476 3.21 -12.58 15.52
CA ASP A 476 2.93 -11.42 16.38
C ASP A 476 3.48 -11.62 17.81
N ASP A 477 3.32 -12.82 18.39
CA ASP A 477 3.87 -13.19 19.69
C ASP A 477 5.41 -13.16 19.69
N TRP A 478 6.04 -13.65 18.64
CA TRP A 478 7.49 -13.60 18.51
C TRP A 478 7.99 -12.14 18.49
N CYS A 479 7.33 -11.27 17.76
CA CYS A 479 7.63 -9.84 17.75
C CYS A 479 7.49 -9.22 19.15
N ALA A 480 6.38 -9.52 19.84
CA ALA A 480 6.17 -9.06 21.22
C ALA A 480 7.26 -9.56 22.18
N ALA A 481 7.68 -10.83 22.04
CA ALA A 481 8.76 -11.40 22.83
C ALA A 481 10.09 -10.66 22.61
N LYS A 482 10.43 -10.31 21.36
CA LYS A 482 11.67 -9.56 21.05
C LYS A 482 11.65 -8.16 21.66
N MET A 483 10.53 -7.45 21.54
CA MET A 483 10.39 -6.12 22.14
C MET A 483 10.44 -6.19 23.66
N ALA A 484 9.72 -7.15 24.29
CA ALA A 484 9.73 -7.37 25.73
C ALA A 484 11.15 -7.64 26.27
N ALA A 485 11.88 -8.54 25.62
CA ALA A 485 13.26 -8.85 25.99
C ALA A 485 14.16 -7.62 25.95
N LYS A 486 14.02 -6.80 24.90
CA LYS A 486 14.83 -5.59 24.70
C LYS A 486 14.52 -4.51 25.73
N LEU A 487 13.26 -4.39 26.14
CA LEU A 487 12.81 -3.48 27.20
C LEU A 487 13.06 -4.01 28.63
N GLY A 488 13.48 -5.27 28.78
CA GLY A 488 13.81 -5.89 30.07
C GLY A 488 12.61 -6.55 30.79
N HIS A 489 11.50 -6.79 30.09
CA HIS A 489 10.33 -7.50 30.62
C HIS A 489 10.51 -9.03 30.48
N ALA A 490 11.38 -9.63 31.29
CA ALA A 490 11.84 -11.02 31.13
C ALA A 490 10.71 -12.07 31.21
N GLU A 491 9.73 -11.88 32.11
CA GLU A 491 8.60 -12.80 32.25
C GLU A 491 7.70 -12.78 31.01
N ASP A 492 7.38 -11.61 30.51
CA ASP A 492 6.58 -11.43 29.31
C ASP A 492 7.32 -11.97 28.07
N ALA A 493 8.64 -11.71 27.98
CA ALA A 493 9.46 -12.24 26.90
C ALA A 493 9.40 -13.78 26.86
N ALA A 494 9.52 -14.44 28.01
CA ALA A 494 9.41 -15.89 28.12
C ALA A 494 7.99 -16.40 27.79
N PHE A 495 6.95 -15.70 28.21
CA PHE A 495 5.56 -16.02 27.88
C PHE A 495 5.29 -15.98 26.37
N PHE A 496 5.61 -14.86 25.72
CA PHE A 496 5.38 -14.70 24.30
C PHE A 496 6.29 -15.59 23.46
N GLU A 497 7.55 -15.78 23.86
CA GLU A 497 8.48 -16.71 23.18
C GLU A 497 7.96 -18.16 23.21
N LYS A 498 7.37 -18.59 24.33
CA LYS A 498 6.72 -19.91 24.42
C LYS A 498 5.51 -20.00 23.51
N ARG A 499 4.62 -18.97 23.53
CA ARG A 499 3.38 -18.96 22.75
C ARG A 499 3.63 -18.85 21.26
N SER A 500 4.67 -18.13 20.84
CA SER A 500 5.10 -18.04 19.44
C SER A 500 5.47 -19.39 18.80
N ARG A 501 5.73 -20.41 19.60
CA ARG A 501 6.06 -21.77 19.13
C ARG A 501 4.85 -22.70 19.00
N ASN A 502 3.66 -22.21 19.24
CA ASN A 502 2.43 -22.99 19.14
C ASN A 502 2.11 -23.45 17.70
N TRP A 503 2.77 -22.88 16.68
CA TRP A 503 2.68 -23.36 15.30
C TRP A 503 3.02 -24.87 15.18
N ARG A 504 3.85 -25.41 16.07
CA ARG A 504 4.20 -26.85 16.09
C ARG A 504 3.01 -27.75 16.34
N ASN A 505 1.97 -27.25 17.02
CA ASN A 505 0.78 -28.03 17.36
C ASN A 505 -0.12 -28.32 16.14
N VAL A 506 0.07 -27.61 15.04
CA VAL A 506 -0.70 -27.79 13.80
C VAL A 506 0.11 -28.36 12.67
N VAL A 507 1.40 -28.67 12.86
CA VAL A 507 2.20 -29.43 11.89
C VAL A 507 1.87 -30.90 12.05
N ASP A 508 1.25 -31.51 11.05
CA ASP A 508 0.95 -32.92 11.01
C ASP A 508 2.22 -33.70 10.60
N PRO A 509 2.82 -34.51 11.49
CA PRO A 509 4.08 -35.19 11.22
C PRO A 509 3.95 -36.28 10.12
N GLU A 510 2.76 -36.84 9.91
CA GLU A 510 2.50 -37.84 8.89
C GLU A 510 2.54 -37.22 7.49
N THR A 511 1.77 -36.16 7.28
CA THR A 511 1.68 -35.48 6.00
C THR A 511 2.79 -34.44 5.80
N GLY A 512 3.28 -33.84 6.88
CA GLY A 512 4.24 -32.72 6.89
C GLY A 512 3.61 -31.42 6.39
N PHE A 513 2.29 -31.29 6.44
CA PHE A 513 1.57 -30.05 6.22
C PHE A 513 1.06 -29.46 7.54
N VAL A 514 0.81 -28.17 7.58
CA VAL A 514 -0.04 -27.61 8.62
C VAL A 514 -1.49 -28.03 8.38
N ARG A 515 -2.20 -28.42 9.47
CA ARG A 515 -3.54 -29.01 9.39
C ARG A 515 -4.35 -28.66 10.62
N GLY A 516 -5.64 -28.45 10.47
CA GLY A 516 -6.54 -28.14 11.57
C GLY A 516 -6.75 -29.32 12.51
N ARG A 517 -7.09 -29.00 13.77
CA ARG A 517 -7.40 -29.96 14.84
C ARG A 517 -8.65 -29.52 15.60
N ASP A 518 -9.43 -30.51 16.07
CA ASP A 518 -10.58 -30.30 16.95
C ASP A 518 -10.16 -30.15 18.43
N THR A 519 -11.11 -29.90 19.32
CA THR A 519 -10.89 -29.81 20.78
C THR A 519 -10.41 -31.12 21.44
N ASN A 520 -10.56 -32.26 20.77
CA ASN A 520 -10.06 -33.56 21.22
C ASN A 520 -8.65 -33.85 20.70
N GLY A 521 -8.11 -32.96 19.87
CA GLY A 521 -6.79 -33.13 19.26
C GLY A 521 -6.78 -33.98 17.98
N ASN A 522 -7.95 -34.32 17.44
CA ASN A 522 -8.02 -35.07 16.18
C ASN A 522 -7.78 -34.13 15.01
N TRP A 523 -7.04 -34.63 14.00
CA TRP A 523 -6.81 -33.91 12.76
C TRP A 523 -8.08 -33.83 11.89
N THR A 524 -8.28 -32.71 11.20
CA THR A 524 -9.34 -32.51 10.20
C THR A 524 -9.35 -33.69 9.20
N THR A 525 -10.49 -34.36 9.06
CA THR A 525 -10.67 -35.51 8.18
C THR A 525 -12.02 -35.43 7.46
N PRO A 526 -12.08 -35.63 6.13
CA PRO A 526 -10.98 -35.88 5.20
C PRO A 526 -10.05 -34.66 5.05
N PHE A 527 -8.79 -34.88 4.67
CA PHE A 527 -7.81 -33.82 4.45
C PHE A 527 -7.41 -33.76 2.98
N ASN A 528 -7.71 -32.64 2.34
CA ASN A 528 -7.21 -32.31 1.02
C ASN A 528 -6.27 -31.11 1.11
N PRO A 529 -4.93 -31.29 0.95
CA PRO A 529 -3.97 -30.20 1.08
C PRO A 529 -4.06 -29.13 -0.04
N LEU A 530 -4.82 -29.41 -1.10
CA LEU A 530 -5.06 -28.50 -2.23
C LEU A 530 -6.32 -27.64 -2.04
N ALA A 531 -7.23 -28.02 -1.12
CA ALA A 531 -8.49 -27.32 -0.95
C ALA A 531 -8.26 -25.88 -0.48
N LEU A 532 -8.71 -24.91 -1.28
CA LEU A 532 -8.63 -23.48 -1.00
C LEU A 532 -9.62 -23.09 0.12
N GLY A 533 -9.16 -22.24 1.00
CA GLY A 533 -9.95 -21.60 2.04
C GLY A 533 -10.84 -20.48 1.51
N ARG A 534 -11.76 -20.06 2.38
CA ARG A 534 -12.70 -18.93 2.24
C ARG A 534 -13.91 -19.13 1.32
N ASN A 535 -13.84 -19.93 0.25
CA ASN A 535 -14.98 -20.12 -0.67
C ASN A 535 -15.59 -21.54 -0.67
N ALA A 536 -15.02 -22.48 0.02
CA ALA A 536 -15.49 -23.86 -0.03
C ALA A 536 -16.76 -24.16 0.80
N GLY A 537 -17.41 -23.15 1.40
CA GLY A 537 -18.66 -23.34 2.21
C GLY A 537 -18.50 -24.26 3.41
N THR A 538 -17.32 -24.79 3.64
CA THR A 538 -16.91 -25.65 4.76
C THR A 538 -15.85 -24.90 5.53
N GLY A 539 -16.06 -24.62 6.80
CA GLY A 539 -15.11 -23.91 7.64
C GLY A 539 -13.67 -24.30 7.31
N SER A 540 -12.99 -23.47 6.52
CA SER A 540 -11.64 -23.72 6.07
C SER A 540 -10.65 -23.39 7.16
N ASP A 541 -9.63 -24.22 7.31
CA ASP A 541 -8.52 -23.97 8.22
C ASP A 541 -7.58 -22.87 7.71
N TYR A 542 -7.73 -22.41 6.46
CA TYR A 542 -6.81 -21.49 5.78
C TYR A 542 -7.52 -20.23 5.28
N THR A 543 -6.80 -19.11 5.34
CA THR A 543 -7.20 -17.83 4.75
C THR A 543 -6.67 -17.76 3.32
N GLU A 544 -7.57 -17.56 2.34
CA GLU A 544 -7.20 -17.25 0.96
C GLU A 544 -6.06 -18.12 0.43
N GLY A 545 -6.15 -19.42 0.67
CA GLY A 545 -5.09 -20.34 0.30
C GLY A 545 -5.36 -21.77 0.77
N ASN A 546 -4.34 -22.60 0.66
CA ASN A 546 -4.39 -24.01 1.02
C ASN A 546 -3.18 -24.45 1.84
N ALA A 547 -3.12 -25.74 2.23
CA ALA A 547 -2.02 -26.27 3.04
C ALA A 547 -0.66 -26.16 2.35
N TRP A 548 -0.60 -26.24 1.02
CA TRP A 548 0.65 -26.08 0.26
C TRP A 548 1.27 -24.71 0.44
N GLN A 549 0.46 -23.67 0.50
CA GLN A 549 0.90 -22.28 0.68
C GLN A 549 1.19 -21.98 2.16
N TRP A 550 0.25 -22.30 3.05
CA TRP A 550 0.33 -21.95 4.47
C TRP A 550 1.35 -22.74 5.29
N THR A 551 1.77 -23.93 4.84
CA THR A 551 2.80 -24.72 5.56
C THR A 551 4.08 -23.93 5.78
N TRP A 552 4.38 -22.97 4.94
CA TRP A 552 5.63 -22.20 4.99
C TRP A 552 5.56 -20.95 5.85
N HIS A 553 4.41 -20.65 6.45
CA HIS A 553 4.18 -19.41 7.19
C HIS A 553 4.67 -19.48 8.64
N VAL A 554 5.96 -19.79 8.84
CA VAL A 554 6.69 -19.71 10.11
C VAL A 554 7.94 -18.85 9.89
N LEU A 555 7.72 -17.53 9.85
CA LEU A 555 8.73 -16.55 9.43
C LEU A 555 9.89 -16.42 10.44
N ASN A 556 9.62 -16.68 11.71
CA ASN A 556 10.52 -16.47 12.82
C ASN A 556 11.44 -17.66 13.14
N GLU A 557 11.11 -18.88 12.68
CA GLU A 557 11.87 -20.11 12.94
C GLU A 557 11.96 -21.00 11.69
N PRO A 558 12.52 -20.51 10.54
CA PRO A 558 12.49 -21.25 9.27
C PRO A 558 13.24 -22.58 9.34
N GLU A 559 14.37 -22.67 10.04
CA GLU A 559 15.11 -23.92 10.23
C GLU A 559 14.30 -24.93 11.02
N ALA A 560 13.62 -24.50 12.08
CA ALA A 560 12.80 -25.39 12.90
C ALA A 560 11.57 -25.90 12.13
N LEU A 561 10.97 -25.06 11.27
CA LEU A 561 9.92 -25.49 10.34
C LEU A 561 10.44 -26.55 9.37
N ILE A 562 11.60 -26.33 8.75
CA ILE A 562 12.23 -27.27 7.80
C ILE A 562 12.43 -28.64 8.47
N GLU A 563 12.90 -28.68 9.71
CA GLU A 563 13.02 -29.93 10.46
C GLU A 563 11.66 -30.57 10.75
N ALA A 564 10.65 -29.78 11.14
CA ALA A 564 9.30 -30.28 11.48
C ALA A 564 8.57 -30.91 10.28
N VAL A 565 8.80 -30.38 9.05
CA VAL A 565 8.19 -30.94 7.83
C VAL A 565 8.99 -32.11 7.23
N GLY A 566 10.08 -32.54 7.90
CA GLY A 566 10.84 -33.75 7.55
C GLY A 566 12.25 -33.51 7.03
N GLY A 567 12.86 -32.36 7.38
CA GLY A 567 14.25 -32.02 7.09
C GLY A 567 14.48 -31.36 5.73
N LYS A 568 15.72 -30.94 5.48
CA LYS A 568 16.09 -30.08 4.34
C LYS A 568 15.72 -30.68 2.98
N GLU A 569 15.93 -31.98 2.78
CA GLU A 569 15.67 -32.60 1.48
C GLU A 569 14.17 -32.61 1.17
N ARG A 570 13.35 -33.13 2.10
CA ARG A 570 11.89 -33.19 1.94
C ARG A 570 11.27 -31.79 1.81
N ALA A 571 11.72 -30.82 2.62
CA ALA A 571 11.29 -29.44 2.54
C ALA A 571 11.67 -28.82 1.18
N GLY A 572 12.92 -29.02 0.74
CA GLY A 572 13.40 -28.51 -0.54
C GLY A 572 12.65 -29.08 -1.74
N GLU A 573 12.36 -30.39 -1.76
CA GLU A 573 11.51 -31.00 -2.78
C GLU A 573 10.10 -30.43 -2.77
N ARG A 574 9.50 -30.28 -1.59
CA ARG A 574 8.13 -29.75 -1.44
C ARG A 574 8.03 -28.30 -1.89
N ILE A 575 9.01 -27.44 -1.53
CA ILE A 575 9.05 -26.04 -2.02
C ILE A 575 9.16 -26.03 -3.56
N VAL A 576 10.01 -26.86 -4.16
CA VAL A 576 10.10 -26.94 -5.63
C VAL A 576 8.80 -27.44 -6.25
N ASN A 577 8.18 -28.45 -5.65
CA ASN A 577 6.92 -28.99 -6.11
C ASN A 577 5.76 -27.99 -6.02
N LEU A 578 5.79 -27.07 -5.04
CA LEU A 578 4.83 -25.96 -4.97
C LEU A 578 4.73 -25.17 -6.30
N PHE A 579 5.83 -24.99 -7.00
CA PHE A 579 5.89 -24.27 -8.28
C PHE A 579 5.54 -25.10 -9.51
N THR A 580 5.36 -26.40 -9.38
CA THR A 580 5.16 -27.31 -10.50
C THR A 580 3.89 -28.13 -10.40
N LEU A 581 3.32 -28.28 -9.21
CA LEU A 581 2.12 -29.06 -8.96
C LEU A 581 0.89 -28.35 -9.54
N LYS A 582 0.35 -28.93 -10.61
CA LYS A 582 -0.90 -28.47 -11.22
C LYS A 582 -2.08 -29.19 -10.57
N ALA A 583 -3.13 -28.45 -10.32
CA ALA A 583 -4.42 -28.97 -9.88
C ALA A 583 -5.52 -28.14 -10.58
N ASP A 584 -6.69 -28.71 -10.78
CA ASP A 584 -7.82 -27.99 -11.34
C ASP A 584 -8.82 -27.54 -10.26
N GLU A 585 -9.79 -26.72 -10.64
CA GLU A 585 -10.77 -26.18 -9.71
C GLU A 585 -11.65 -27.25 -9.04
N SER A 586 -11.78 -28.43 -9.63
CA SER A 586 -12.54 -29.54 -9.01
C SER A 586 -11.80 -30.14 -7.81
N GLU A 587 -10.46 -29.97 -7.77
CA GLU A 587 -9.60 -30.43 -6.69
C GLU A 587 -9.38 -29.31 -5.63
N THR A 588 -9.24 -28.06 -6.10
CA THR A 588 -8.88 -26.91 -5.25
C THR A 588 -10.09 -26.14 -4.74
N GLY A 589 -11.19 -26.08 -5.48
CA GLY A 589 -12.20 -25.04 -5.34
C GLY A 589 -11.70 -23.70 -5.91
N THR A 590 -12.44 -22.62 -5.67
CA THR A 590 -12.13 -21.26 -6.15
C THR A 590 -12.00 -20.28 -5.01
N CYS A 591 -11.07 -19.32 -5.15
CA CYS A 591 -10.94 -18.15 -4.30
C CYS A 591 -10.52 -16.97 -5.19
N GLU A 592 -11.25 -15.85 -5.12
CA GLU A 592 -11.03 -14.71 -6.01
C GLU A 592 -9.65 -14.07 -5.80
N ASP A 593 -9.09 -14.16 -4.60
CA ASP A 593 -7.78 -13.60 -4.26
C ASP A 593 -6.60 -14.53 -4.65
N VAL A 594 -6.87 -15.80 -5.00
CA VAL A 594 -5.85 -16.76 -5.41
C VAL A 594 -5.60 -16.65 -6.91
N THR A 595 -4.69 -15.75 -7.28
CA THR A 595 -4.33 -15.40 -8.66
C THR A 595 -2.81 -15.53 -8.88
N GLY A 596 -2.34 -15.39 -10.13
CA GLY A 596 -0.90 -15.46 -10.43
C GLY A 596 -0.25 -16.79 -10.04
N LEU A 597 -0.90 -17.90 -10.39
CA LEU A 597 -0.48 -19.24 -10.01
C LEU A 597 0.67 -19.76 -10.90
N MET A 598 1.75 -20.18 -10.25
CA MET A 598 2.81 -21.00 -10.81
C MET A 598 2.83 -22.34 -10.06
N GLY A 599 2.13 -23.34 -10.57
CA GLY A 599 1.76 -24.54 -9.79
C GLY A 599 0.77 -24.18 -8.69
N GLN A 600 1.16 -24.43 -7.42
CA GLN A 600 0.43 -23.99 -6.22
C GLN A 600 1.06 -22.75 -5.58
N TYR A 601 2.18 -22.26 -6.09
CA TYR A 601 2.70 -20.96 -5.71
C TYR A 601 1.78 -19.87 -6.25
N CYS A 602 1.21 -19.08 -5.35
CA CYS A 602 0.27 -18.01 -5.67
C CYS A 602 0.99 -16.67 -5.49
N HIS A 603 1.51 -16.09 -6.59
CA HIS A 603 2.21 -14.81 -6.48
C HIS A 603 1.26 -13.64 -6.25
N GLY A 604 0.02 -13.76 -6.69
CA GLY A 604 -1.01 -12.74 -6.51
C GLY A 604 -1.61 -12.69 -5.09
N ASN A 605 -1.09 -13.50 -4.13
CA ASN A 605 -1.53 -13.45 -2.74
C ASN A 605 -0.36 -13.66 -1.75
N GLU A 606 -0.38 -12.97 -0.63
CA GLU A 606 0.70 -12.75 0.32
C GLU A 606 1.27 -14.01 0.98
N PRO A 607 0.49 -15.04 1.32
CA PRO A 607 1.04 -16.25 1.97
C PRO A 607 2.16 -16.93 1.20
N SER A 608 2.28 -16.68 -0.11
CA SER A 608 3.32 -17.27 -0.95
C SER A 608 4.58 -16.41 -1.09
N HIS A 609 4.54 -15.11 -0.83
CA HIS A 609 5.58 -14.14 -1.20
C HIS A 609 6.98 -14.49 -0.66
N HIS A 610 7.07 -15.02 0.57
CA HIS A 610 8.35 -15.34 1.22
C HIS A 610 8.91 -16.71 0.84
N VAL A 611 8.10 -17.61 0.25
CA VAL A 611 8.45 -19.05 0.11
C VAL A 611 9.69 -19.26 -0.75
N ILE A 612 9.91 -18.48 -1.81
CA ILE A 612 11.10 -18.54 -2.66
C ILE A 612 12.38 -18.32 -1.81
N TYR A 613 12.29 -17.49 -0.78
CA TYR A 613 13.42 -17.12 0.09
C TYR A 613 13.71 -18.15 1.19
N LEU A 614 12.95 -19.24 1.25
CA LEU A 614 13.30 -20.43 2.06
C LEU A 614 14.30 -21.39 1.35
N LEU A 615 14.46 -21.27 0.04
CA LEU A 615 15.34 -22.15 -0.75
C LEU A 615 16.81 -22.10 -0.32
N PRO A 616 17.41 -20.97 0.10
CA PRO A 616 18.76 -20.93 0.66
C PRO A 616 18.93 -21.77 1.92
N TYR A 617 17.92 -21.84 2.79
CA TYR A 617 17.96 -22.64 4.02
C TYR A 617 18.05 -24.14 3.77
N VAL A 618 17.60 -24.59 2.59
CA VAL A 618 17.67 -25.99 2.13
C VAL A 618 18.77 -26.21 1.09
N GLY A 619 19.65 -25.22 0.87
CA GLY A 619 20.80 -25.34 -0.04
C GLY A 619 20.44 -25.30 -1.54
N ARG A 620 19.28 -24.73 -1.92
CA ARG A 620 18.79 -24.70 -3.31
C ARG A 620 18.81 -23.29 -3.91
N THR A 621 19.90 -22.54 -3.74
CA THR A 621 20.05 -21.14 -4.21
C THR A 621 19.95 -20.99 -5.73
N ALA A 622 20.43 -21.96 -6.50
CA ALA A 622 20.29 -21.96 -7.96
C ALA A 622 18.81 -22.00 -8.36
N ARG A 623 18.00 -22.85 -7.68
CA ARG A 623 16.57 -22.93 -7.94
C ARG A 623 15.85 -21.66 -7.54
N GLN A 624 16.27 -21.01 -6.45
CA GLN A 624 15.76 -19.68 -6.08
C GLN A 624 15.97 -18.66 -7.21
N ALA A 625 17.18 -18.58 -7.77
CA ALA A 625 17.51 -17.68 -8.87
C ALA A 625 16.62 -17.88 -10.11
N GLU A 626 16.38 -19.15 -10.47
CA GLU A 626 15.48 -19.51 -11.57
C GLU A 626 14.04 -19.06 -11.33
N LEU A 627 13.53 -19.30 -10.11
CA LEU A 627 12.13 -19.00 -9.76
C LEU A 627 11.89 -17.49 -9.63
N VAL A 628 12.82 -16.73 -9.03
CA VAL A 628 12.72 -15.28 -9.00
C VAL A 628 12.67 -14.70 -10.41
N ARG A 629 13.54 -15.20 -11.32
CA ARG A 629 13.52 -14.77 -12.72
C ARG A 629 12.19 -15.12 -13.40
N ALA A 630 11.67 -16.33 -13.19
CA ALA A 630 10.40 -16.75 -13.78
C ALA A 630 9.23 -15.86 -13.30
N VAL A 631 9.17 -15.52 -12.02
CA VAL A 631 8.16 -14.60 -11.47
C VAL A 631 8.28 -13.21 -12.11
N PHE A 632 9.49 -12.68 -12.31
CA PHE A 632 9.69 -11.39 -12.99
C PHE A 632 9.23 -11.42 -14.44
N ASP A 633 9.59 -12.47 -15.17
CA ASP A 633 9.27 -12.59 -16.60
C ASP A 633 7.76 -12.80 -16.85
N GLU A 634 7.06 -13.48 -15.94
CA GLU A 634 5.66 -13.84 -16.08
C GLU A 634 4.70 -12.79 -15.48
N PHE A 635 5.01 -12.23 -14.29
CA PHE A 635 4.06 -11.48 -13.49
C PHE A 635 4.36 -9.98 -13.36
N TYR A 636 5.48 -9.47 -13.87
CA TYR A 636 5.82 -8.06 -13.82
C TYR A 636 6.14 -7.52 -15.22
N VAL A 637 5.11 -7.23 -15.97
CA VAL A 637 5.25 -6.75 -17.35
C VAL A 637 4.74 -5.31 -17.49
N ALA A 638 5.38 -4.52 -18.38
CA ALA A 638 5.03 -3.11 -18.60
C ALA A 638 3.76 -2.97 -19.47
N LYS A 639 2.64 -3.50 -18.99
CA LYS A 639 1.32 -3.49 -19.64
C LYS A 639 0.23 -3.22 -18.61
N PRO A 640 -0.99 -2.82 -19.02
CA PRO A 640 -2.10 -2.61 -18.10
C PRO A 640 -2.46 -3.84 -17.26
N ASP A 641 -2.34 -5.05 -17.82
CA ASP A 641 -2.53 -6.35 -17.16
C ASP A 641 -1.22 -6.90 -16.53
N GLY A 642 -0.27 -6.03 -16.25
CA GLY A 642 1.10 -6.36 -15.84
C GLY A 642 1.30 -6.66 -14.37
N LEU A 643 0.23 -6.87 -13.60
CA LEU A 643 0.23 -7.43 -12.25
C LEU A 643 -0.70 -8.63 -12.23
N CYS A 644 -0.27 -9.72 -11.61
CA CYS A 644 -0.99 -10.99 -11.60
C CYS A 644 -2.04 -11.12 -10.48
N GLY A 645 -2.15 -10.13 -9.61
CA GLY A 645 -3.07 -10.05 -8.48
C GLY A 645 -3.06 -8.66 -7.86
N ASN A 646 -3.74 -8.53 -6.75
CA ASN A 646 -3.84 -7.30 -5.97
C ASN A 646 -2.45 -6.72 -5.67
N ASP A 647 -2.24 -5.42 -5.92
CA ASP A 647 -1.00 -4.74 -5.50
C ASP A 647 -0.94 -4.54 -3.97
N ASP A 648 -2.08 -4.65 -3.31
CA ASP A 648 -2.33 -4.55 -1.85
C ASP A 648 -1.57 -3.41 -1.20
N CYS A 649 -1.96 -2.19 -1.61
CA CYS A 649 -1.41 -0.94 -1.10
C CYS A 649 0.12 -0.86 -1.23
N GLY A 650 0.69 -1.51 -2.25
CA GLY A 650 2.13 -1.50 -2.54
C GLY A 650 2.90 -2.73 -2.09
N GLN A 651 2.27 -3.74 -1.49
CA GLN A 651 2.99 -4.94 -1.02
C GLN A 651 3.60 -5.74 -2.18
N MET A 652 2.85 -6.01 -3.26
CA MET A 652 3.40 -6.70 -4.44
C MET A 652 4.52 -5.87 -5.11
N SER A 653 4.35 -4.55 -5.14
CA SER A 653 5.38 -3.63 -5.63
C SER A 653 6.64 -3.64 -4.77
N ALA A 654 6.51 -3.73 -3.43
CA ALA A 654 7.64 -3.84 -2.52
C ALA A 654 8.38 -5.18 -2.68
N TRP A 655 7.65 -6.28 -2.90
CA TRP A 655 8.24 -7.57 -3.22
C TRP A 655 9.12 -7.48 -4.48
N TYR A 656 8.58 -6.87 -5.54
CA TYR A 656 9.32 -6.64 -6.79
C TYR A 656 10.62 -5.85 -6.55
N LEU A 657 10.55 -4.75 -5.80
CA LEU A 657 11.72 -3.88 -5.56
C LEU A 657 12.81 -4.58 -4.75
N PHE A 658 12.44 -5.31 -3.67
CA PHE A 658 13.40 -6.10 -2.92
C PHE A 658 14.03 -7.21 -3.78
N SER A 659 13.20 -7.94 -4.50
CA SER A 659 13.67 -9.04 -5.36
C SER A 659 14.54 -8.52 -6.52
N ALA A 660 14.24 -7.33 -7.07
CA ALA A 660 15.08 -6.66 -8.06
C ALA A 660 16.48 -6.34 -7.53
N MET A 661 16.58 -5.99 -6.23
CA MET A 661 17.85 -5.77 -5.54
C MET A 661 18.57 -7.08 -5.17
N GLY A 662 17.89 -8.22 -5.19
CA GLY A 662 18.45 -9.52 -4.85
C GLY A 662 18.52 -9.82 -3.34
N PHE A 663 17.58 -9.30 -2.54
CA PHE A 663 17.38 -9.70 -1.15
C PHE A 663 15.93 -9.45 -0.72
N TYR A 664 15.48 -10.10 0.37
CA TYR A 664 14.09 -10.03 0.83
C TYR A 664 13.99 -10.19 2.36
N PRO A 665 13.12 -9.47 3.05
CA PRO A 665 12.89 -9.59 4.48
C PRO A 665 12.02 -10.81 4.80
N LEU A 666 12.59 -12.02 4.84
CA LEU A 666 11.87 -13.26 5.17
C LEU A 666 11.16 -13.15 6.53
N ASN A 667 11.86 -12.61 7.52
CA ASN A 667 11.32 -12.25 8.83
C ASN A 667 11.43 -10.73 8.99
N PRO A 668 10.35 -9.99 8.75
CA PRO A 668 10.37 -8.52 8.72
C PRO A 668 11.00 -7.87 9.95
N ALA A 669 10.68 -8.34 11.15
CA ALA A 669 11.16 -7.77 12.41
C ALA A 669 12.53 -8.32 12.89
N SER A 670 13.26 -9.07 12.06
CA SER A 670 14.58 -9.58 12.43
C SER A 670 15.71 -8.58 12.21
N GLY A 671 15.50 -7.58 11.37
CA GLY A 671 16.57 -6.72 10.86
C GLY A 671 17.51 -7.43 9.86
N GLU A 672 17.15 -8.62 9.37
CA GLU A 672 17.91 -9.40 8.39
C GLU A 672 17.14 -9.55 7.08
N TYR A 673 17.90 -9.61 5.98
CA TYR A 673 17.36 -9.85 4.63
C TYR A 673 18.06 -11.07 4.04
N VAL A 674 17.27 -12.01 3.53
CA VAL A 674 17.77 -13.20 2.85
C VAL A 674 18.19 -12.84 1.44
N LEU A 675 19.39 -13.21 1.04
CA LEU A 675 19.90 -12.98 -0.30
C LEU A 675 19.18 -13.86 -1.33
N GLY A 676 18.94 -13.27 -2.50
CA GLY A 676 18.45 -13.92 -3.71
C GLY A 676 19.34 -13.57 -4.90
N ALA A 677 18.81 -13.69 -6.10
CA ALA A 677 19.51 -13.29 -7.32
C ALA A 677 18.96 -11.93 -7.79
N PRO A 678 19.78 -10.88 -7.90
CA PRO A 678 19.35 -9.58 -8.37
C PRO A 678 18.87 -9.66 -9.83
N GLN A 679 17.91 -8.79 -10.16
CA GLN A 679 17.30 -8.75 -11.50
C GLN A 679 17.72 -7.50 -12.29
N LEU A 680 18.43 -6.56 -11.67
CA LEU A 680 18.91 -5.33 -12.29
C LEU A 680 20.43 -5.23 -12.18
N PRO A 681 21.11 -4.66 -13.16
CA PRO A 681 22.57 -4.50 -13.12
C PRO A 681 23.04 -3.66 -11.95
N LYS A 682 22.27 -2.64 -11.57
CA LYS A 682 22.61 -1.79 -10.44
C LYS A 682 21.37 -1.08 -9.89
N VAL A 683 21.28 -1.06 -8.57
CA VAL A 683 20.30 -0.28 -7.81
C VAL A 683 21.05 0.58 -6.79
N THR A 684 20.69 1.84 -6.64
CA THR A 684 21.23 2.74 -5.64
C THR A 684 20.10 3.23 -4.74
N ILE A 685 20.19 2.96 -3.45
CA ILE A 685 19.31 3.50 -2.41
C ILE A 685 19.97 4.77 -1.87
N LYS A 686 19.22 5.87 -1.89
CA LYS A 686 19.64 7.12 -1.30
C LYS A 686 19.21 7.13 0.17
N LEU A 687 20.16 6.98 1.05
CA LEU A 687 19.94 6.98 2.49
C LEU A 687 19.89 8.43 2.98
N GLU A 688 18.80 8.82 3.60
CA GLU A 688 18.69 10.13 4.22
C GLU A 688 19.55 10.16 5.49
N LYS A 689 20.47 11.13 5.61
CA LYS A 689 21.08 11.43 6.90
C LYS A 689 19.99 11.93 7.82
N THR A 690 19.81 11.30 8.95
CA THR A 690 18.98 11.79 10.03
C THR A 690 19.51 13.14 10.51
N VAL A 691 18.86 14.21 10.10
CA VAL A 691 19.17 15.58 10.57
C VAL A 691 18.16 15.92 11.64
N GLY A 692 18.68 16.23 12.83
CA GLY A 692 17.88 16.72 13.94
C GLY A 692 17.05 17.94 13.56
N VAL A 693 15.78 17.93 14.00
CA VAL A 693 14.90 19.09 13.89
C VAL A 693 15.32 20.10 14.94
N GLY A 694 16.03 21.16 14.52
CA GLY A 694 16.19 22.35 15.32
C GLY A 694 14.87 23.11 15.37
N GLU A 695 14.42 23.48 16.59
CA GLU A 695 13.30 24.39 16.78
C GLU A 695 13.56 25.71 15.99
N GLY A 696 12.64 26.07 15.12
CA GLY A 696 12.71 27.34 14.38
C GLY A 696 11.70 27.38 13.24
N THR A 697 10.59 28.02 13.52
CA THR A 697 9.60 28.52 12.57
C THR A 697 10.26 29.27 11.39
N ASP A 698 9.67 29.08 10.20
CA ASP A 698 9.86 29.91 9.02
C ASP A 698 11.27 29.97 8.40
N LYS A 699 11.54 29.03 7.48
CA LYS A 699 12.29 29.38 6.25
C LYS A 699 12.00 28.32 5.17
N ILE A 700 11.30 28.76 4.14
CA ILE A 700 11.28 28.17 2.79
C ILE A 700 12.74 27.95 2.39
N HIS A 701 13.18 26.70 2.31
CA HIS A 701 14.59 26.42 2.03
C HIS A 701 14.88 26.61 0.53
N SER A 702 15.79 27.52 0.29
CA SER A 702 16.48 27.71 -0.99
C SER A 702 17.21 26.42 -1.43
N PRO A 703 17.21 26.04 -2.73
CA PRO A 703 17.70 24.75 -3.22
C PRO A 703 19.21 24.65 -3.42
N THR A 704 20.03 25.24 -2.53
CA THR A 704 21.49 25.23 -2.68
C THR A 704 22.24 24.85 -1.41
N GLN A 705 22.03 23.63 -0.92
CA GLN A 705 23.06 22.92 -0.15
C GLN A 705 23.00 21.44 -0.53
N THR A 706 23.98 20.97 -1.28
CA THR A 706 24.29 19.54 -1.47
C THR A 706 24.68 18.95 -0.11
N ARG A 707 23.71 18.35 0.59
CA ARG A 707 24.02 17.51 1.74
C ARG A 707 24.72 16.27 1.19
N ASP A 708 25.84 15.87 1.78
CA ASP A 708 26.49 14.59 1.48
C ASP A 708 25.52 13.46 1.74
N SER A 709 24.86 13.00 0.68
CA SER A 709 23.91 11.87 0.75
C SER A 709 24.73 10.61 0.91
N ASN A 710 24.42 9.80 1.93
CA ASN A 710 24.95 8.46 2.03
C ASN A 710 24.17 7.56 1.05
N TYR A 711 24.84 6.63 0.39
CA TYR A 711 24.23 5.72 -0.57
C TYR A 711 24.57 4.26 -0.24
N PHE A 712 23.59 3.39 -0.44
CA PHE A 712 23.85 1.96 -0.53
C PHE A 712 23.63 1.51 -1.98
N ARG A 713 24.61 0.81 -2.53
CA ARG A 713 24.57 0.33 -3.92
C ARG A 713 24.50 -1.16 -3.96
N VAL A 714 23.62 -1.71 -4.76
CA VAL A 714 23.59 -3.11 -5.14
C VAL A 714 24.06 -3.22 -6.58
N VAL A 715 25.07 -4.02 -6.85
CA VAL A 715 25.68 -4.18 -8.17
C VAL A 715 25.71 -5.66 -8.54
N ALA A 716 25.12 -6.01 -9.67
CA ALA A 716 25.15 -7.36 -10.24
C ALA A 716 26.09 -7.40 -11.44
N LYS A 717 27.35 -7.76 -11.21
CA LYS A 717 28.35 -7.87 -12.28
C LYS A 717 28.03 -9.07 -13.16
N ASN A 718 28.18 -8.87 -14.48
CA ASN A 718 27.94 -9.90 -15.49
C ASN A 718 26.49 -10.41 -15.58
N LEU A 719 25.53 -9.70 -15.01
CA LEU A 719 24.10 -10.08 -15.08
C LEU A 719 23.65 -10.13 -16.55
N SER A 720 23.04 -11.24 -16.95
CA SER A 720 22.40 -11.42 -18.26
C SER A 720 21.26 -12.43 -18.14
N LYS A 721 20.62 -12.78 -19.26
CA LYS A 721 19.63 -13.88 -19.29
C LYS A 721 20.24 -15.23 -18.92
N GLU A 722 21.46 -15.47 -19.36
CA GLU A 722 22.24 -16.69 -19.10
C GLU A 722 22.85 -16.63 -17.71
N ASN A 723 23.52 -15.52 -17.38
CA ASN A 723 24.20 -15.31 -16.10
C ASN A 723 23.18 -14.86 -15.03
N LYS A 724 22.33 -15.78 -14.60
CA LYS A 724 21.26 -15.54 -13.62
C LYS A 724 21.57 -16.10 -12.22
N TYR A 725 22.62 -16.92 -12.10
CA TYR A 725 23.02 -17.52 -10.83
C TYR A 725 24.04 -16.66 -10.10
N VAL A 726 24.04 -16.72 -8.79
CA VAL A 726 24.99 -15.99 -7.93
C VAL A 726 26.22 -16.88 -7.69
N LYS A 727 27.39 -16.45 -8.16
CA LYS A 727 28.66 -17.13 -7.93
C LYS A 727 29.27 -16.75 -6.57
N SER A 728 29.23 -15.49 -6.21
CA SER A 728 29.74 -14.96 -4.96
C SER A 728 29.14 -13.61 -4.63
N VAL A 729 29.15 -13.23 -3.36
CA VAL A 729 28.67 -11.93 -2.88
C VAL A 729 29.75 -11.27 -2.04
N THR A 730 29.93 -9.97 -2.20
CA THR A 730 30.80 -9.17 -1.33
C THR A 730 30.04 -7.97 -0.78
N LEU A 731 30.27 -7.64 0.49
CA LEU A 731 29.81 -6.43 1.14
C LEU A 731 31.00 -5.52 1.43
N ASN A 732 31.02 -4.31 0.87
CA ASN A 732 32.11 -3.35 1.00
C ASN A 732 33.50 -3.96 0.66
N GLY A 733 33.54 -4.77 -0.40
CA GLY A 733 34.75 -5.43 -0.90
C GLY A 733 35.21 -6.66 -0.10
N LYS A 734 34.48 -7.06 0.96
CA LYS A 734 34.76 -8.27 1.74
C LYS A 734 33.80 -9.39 1.34
N PRO A 735 34.27 -10.64 1.20
CA PRO A 735 33.36 -11.76 0.98
C PRO A 735 32.28 -11.82 2.07
N LEU A 736 31.03 -12.00 1.65
CA LEU A 736 29.92 -12.20 2.57
C LEU A 736 29.74 -13.70 2.81
N GLU A 737 29.85 -14.11 4.07
CA GLU A 737 29.58 -15.49 4.47
C GLU A 737 28.10 -15.69 4.75
N GLY A 738 27.56 -16.83 4.34
CA GLY A 738 26.14 -17.13 4.48
C GLY A 738 25.28 -16.51 3.37
N PHE A 739 23.98 -16.38 3.66
CA PHE A 739 22.98 -15.93 2.70
C PHE A 739 22.07 -14.82 3.26
N THR A 740 22.57 -14.04 4.23
CA THR A 740 21.82 -12.90 4.80
C THR A 740 22.67 -11.64 4.85
N ILE A 741 22.01 -10.49 4.81
CA ILE A 741 22.57 -9.15 5.06
C ILE A 741 21.72 -8.44 6.11
N ARG A 742 22.35 -7.59 6.95
CA ARG A 742 21.65 -6.88 8.01
C ARG A 742 21.20 -5.48 7.58
N HIS A 743 20.10 -5.03 8.17
CA HIS A 743 19.60 -3.65 7.99
C HIS A 743 20.68 -2.61 8.33
N GLU A 744 21.36 -2.79 9.47
CA GLU A 744 22.42 -1.89 9.91
C GLU A 744 23.59 -1.77 8.92
N ASP A 745 23.88 -2.81 8.14
CA ASP A 745 24.92 -2.78 7.10
C ASP A 745 24.48 -1.96 5.89
N ILE A 746 23.18 -1.97 5.58
CA ILE A 746 22.61 -1.20 4.47
C ILE A 746 22.58 0.29 4.83
N VAL A 747 22.05 0.66 6.00
CA VAL A 747 21.88 2.06 6.40
C VAL A 747 23.20 2.78 6.72
N LYS A 748 24.28 2.04 7.00
CA LYS A 748 25.65 2.59 7.08
C LYS A 748 26.17 3.04 5.71
N GLY A 749 25.52 2.65 4.63
CA GLY A 749 25.96 2.90 3.26
C GLY A 749 27.05 1.96 2.79
N GLY A 750 27.38 2.04 1.50
CA GLY A 750 28.39 1.18 0.89
C GLY A 750 27.90 0.43 -0.33
N GLU A 751 28.43 -0.79 -0.55
CA GLU A 751 28.17 -1.54 -1.76
C GLU A 751 28.03 -3.05 -1.49
N LEU A 752 26.94 -3.63 -1.97
CA LEU A 752 26.72 -5.08 -2.08
C LEU A 752 26.93 -5.51 -3.53
N VAL A 753 27.91 -6.37 -3.78
CA VAL A 753 28.25 -6.80 -5.14
C VAL A 753 27.98 -8.30 -5.29
N PHE A 754 27.15 -8.62 -6.26
CA PHE A 754 26.92 -9.98 -6.75
C PHE A 754 27.75 -10.23 -7.99
N GLU A 755 28.55 -11.29 -7.99
CA GLU A 755 29.20 -11.81 -9.19
C GLU A 755 28.30 -12.87 -9.81
N MET A 756 27.75 -12.60 -10.99
CA MET A 756 26.78 -13.47 -11.65
C MET A 756 27.46 -14.47 -12.59
N THR A 757 26.81 -15.63 -12.81
CA THR A 757 27.33 -16.73 -13.63
C THR A 757 26.19 -17.48 -14.33
N ASP A 758 26.53 -18.17 -15.42
CA ASP A 758 25.66 -19.11 -16.15
C ASP A 758 25.60 -20.51 -15.52
N ARG A 759 26.41 -20.76 -14.49
CA ARG A 759 26.50 -22.07 -13.83
C ARG A 759 25.77 -22.05 -12.50
N PRO A 760 24.81 -23.01 -12.29
CA PRO A 760 24.05 -23.13 -11.04
C PRO A 760 24.91 -23.53 -9.84
#